data_4564be9de53b40861e28ad7b42cf9650
#
_entry.id   4564be9de53b40861e28ad7b42cf9650
#
_cell.length_a   1.000
_cell.length_b   1.000
_cell.length_c   1.000
_cell.angle_alpha   90.00
_cell.angle_beta   90.00
_cell.angle_gamma   90.00
#
_symmetry.space_group_name_H-M   'P 1'
#
loop_
_entity.id
_entity.type
_entity.pdbx_description
1 polymer ?
#
loop_
_entity_poly.entity_id
_entity_poly.type
_entity_poly.pdbx_seq_one_letter_code
_entity_poly.pdbx_strand_id
1 'polypeptide(L)'
;MTGNLKHIDCLMKRTLISILASLAALLVLFSCDPTKNKQEPQDTLTVSPSSLEFEAEDASSKLVYVTTEKDWTATPSASWIHMEKTSGTGKANLAVKVDANTGEDRSGSISVKGSSTVSIAVTQKGKNIVTVVANPDSFDGNKRSSTTYQLLVYSFADSNGDGVGDFKGIQNKLDYLDEMGATALWLSPAQKTSSYHGYDVDDYYAVNPLFGTEQDFKNLIDAAHAKNIKIYMDYVLNHSGKNNDWFMQALADPSSPYRDYYFLSANPSADYTKFPMLKGTRYESGEWKQATSGAPKLTVTKTTEAVTNGTAGWNLYMWDGSGNKAVQFVDKGDGTYYLVMDINGTWGILVRKYMSWDNSKFGASGNGTITEGQAMDLVPEGADMSFTGNGRYKFELSNVTTETLYYMGCFSDWMPDLNYGDPATADSNPTFLDLAASADKWINLGVDGFRLDAVKHICGGIASYNHSSNRTLLKKWYERCNATYKAAGHSDNIFMVAEEWDGHDTEKTYYESLTSCFEFDYFDALKQALGGNASGYVSTVTRFIEDHKAKRADAITSIFMTNHDQDRAAEALGKNAAKEKQAAAMMLTTPGKPFVYQGEELGYYGTKGGGDEYVRTPMMWNKSGSDCAKKGPNNKVDNAMLTSSISVEAQKADANSLLNVYMTWSRLRNTYQALAEGTMTNANLSGSSIASWYMTAGSQKLLVIHNTASSAKDVTVKDDMSRAVGLLGTATIDHDKLTLGPNSSVVFKL
;
A
#
# COMPACT_ATOMS: atom_id res chain seq x y z
N MET A 1 10.02 43.32 -17.26
CA MET A 1 9.24 44.57 -17.07
C MET A 1 8.80 45.09 -18.44
N THR A 2 7.57 45.09 -18.75
CA THR A 2 6.81 45.66 -19.88
C THR A 2 5.81 44.62 -20.43
N GLY A 3 4.64 44.54 -19.82
CA GLY A 3 3.59 43.63 -20.31
C GLY A 3 2.23 43.69 -19.61
N ASN A 4 2.04 44.60 -18.65
CA ASN A 4 0.79 44.58 -17.84
C ASN A 4 0.04 45.96 -17.74
N LEU A 5 0.06 46.75 -18.82
CA LEU A 5 -0.61 48.04 -18.82
C LEU A 5 -1.68 48.22 -19.92
N LYS A 6 -2.02 47.17 -20.67
CA LYS A 6 -3.07 47.24 -21.73
C LYS A 6 -4.41 46.60 -21.42
N HIS A 7 -4.57 45.94 -20.27
CA HIS A 7 -5.84 45.25 -19.95
C HIS A 7 -6.76 46.03 -18.97
N ILE A 8 -6.24 47.07 -18.32
CA ILE A 8 -7.04 47.86 -17.37
C ILE A 8 -7.82 49.00 -18.07
N ASP A 9 -7.34 49.42 -19.23
CA ASP A 9 -7.94 50.54 -19.99
C ASP A 9 -9.20 50.12 -20.80
N CYS A 10 -9.44 48.83 -21.01
CA CYS A 10 -10.60 48.32 -21.76
C CYS A 10 -11.84 48.08 -20.85
N LEU A 11 -11.66 47.84 -19.56
CA LEU A 11 -12.78 47.64 -18.63
C LEU A 11 -13.37 49.00 -18.14
N MET A 12 -12.54 50.03 -17.99
CA MET A 12 -13.03 51.34 -17.56
C MET A 12 -13.79 52.13 -18.65
N LYS A 13 -13.49 51.87 -19.93
CA LYS A 13 -14.23 52.51 -21.05
C LYS A 13 -15.61 51.93 -21.30
N ARG A 14 -15.89 50.68 -20.89
CA ARG A 14 -17.22 50.07 -21.02
C ARG A 14 -18.20 50.50 -19.93
N THR A 15 -17.73 50.85 -18.74
CA THR A 15 -18.57 51.29 -17.61
C THR A 15 -18.94 52.77 -17.73
N LEU A 16 -18.09 53.61 -18.37
CA LEU A 16 -18.42 55.03 -18.58
C LEU A 16 -19.43 55.26 -19.72
N ILE A 17 -19.49 54.39 -20.73
CA ILE A 17 -20.43 54.51 -21.86
C ILE A 17 -21.85 54.11 -21.44
N SER A 18 -22.02 53.23 -20.47
CA SER A 18 -23.36 52.88 -19.94
C SER A 18 -23.99 53.96 -19.03
N ILE A 19 -23.18 54.82 -18.41
CA ILE A 19 -23.67 55.88 -17.52
C ILE A 19 -24.01 57.15 -18.33
N LEU A 20 -23.35 57.40 -19.46
CA LEU A 20 -23.66 58.56 -20.30
C LEU A 20 -24.87 58.35 -21.24
N ALA A 21 -25.27 57.12 -21.54
CA ALA A 21 -26.48 56.85 -22.32
C ALA A 21 -27.78 57.01 -21.52
N SER A 22 -27.72 57.01 -20.17
CA SER A 22 -28.90 57.22 -19.30
C SER A 22 -29.16 58.66 -18.92
N LEU A 23 -28.24 59.62 -19.22
CA LEU A 23 -28.41 61.03 -18.96
C LEU A 23 -28.78 61.84 -20.19
N ALA A 24 -28.76 61.30 -21.38
CA ALA A 24 -29.08 62.06 -22.64
C ALA A 24 -30.52 61.96 -23.06
N ALA A 25 -31.40 61.31 -22.31
CA ALA A 25 -32.85 61.19 -22.64
C ALA A 25 -33.77 62.14 -21.86
N LEU A 26 -33.21 63.10 -21.10
CA LEU A 26 -34.04 64.01 -20.25
C LEU A 26 -33.84 65.49 -20.53
N LEU A 27 -33.50 65.91 -21.75
CA LEU A 27 -33.34 67.30 -22.09
C LEU A 27 -33.86 67.60 -23.49
N VAL A 28 -35.18 67.48 -23.71
CA VAL A 28 -35.89 68.21 -24.79
C VAL A 28 -37.27 68.55 -24.26
N LEU A 29 -37.54 69.85 -24.40
CA LEU A 29 -38.83 70.54 -24.29
C LEU A 29 -39.24 71.21 -22.94
N PHE A 30 -38.73 72.39 -22.76
CA PHE A 30 -39.60 73.47 -22.22
C PHE A 30 -39.57 74.70 -23.20
N SER A 31 -40.62 74.77 -24.00
CA SER A 31 -41.05 76.02 -24.60
C SER A 31 -42.20 76.47 -23.76
N CYS A 32 -42.05 77.64 -23.15
CA CYS A 32 -43.13 78.31 -22.41
C CYS A 32 -44.22 78.91 -23.31
N ASP A 33 -45.45 78.49 -23.09
CA ASP A 33 -46.65 79.31 -23.40
C ASP A 33 -47.48 79.46 -22.13
N PRO A 34 -47.73 80.68 -21.63
CA PRO A 34 -48.36 80.89 -20.35
C PRO A 34 -49.86 81.17 -20.50
N THR A 35 -50.67 80.17 -20.72
CA THR A 35 -52.10 80.20 -20.37
C THR A 35 -52.71 78.80 -20.48
N LYS A 36 -53.11 78.26 -19.34
CA LYS A 36 -54.23 77.36 -19.01
C LYS A 36 -53.91 76.09 -18.27
N ASN A 37 -54.63 75.90 -17.19
CA ASN A 37 -54.92 74.73 -16.41
C ASN A 37 -53.75 74.12 -15.57
N LYS A 38 -53.84 74.41 -14.23
CA LYS A 38 -53.28 73.49 -13.20
C LYS A 38 -53.94 72.14 -13.37
N GLN A 39 -53.22 71.20 -14.06
CA GLN A 39 -53.45 69.79 -13.90
C GLN A 39 -52.74 69.41 -12.62
N GLU A 40 -53.46 68.99 -11.58
CA GLU A 40 -52.86 68.39 -10.37
C GLU A 40 -51.89 67.28 -10.78
N PRO A 41 -50.70 67.10 -10.14
CA PRO A 41 -49.79 66.01 -10.45
C PRO A 41 -50.60 64.73 -10.31
N GLN A 42 -50.70 63.97 -11.37
CA GLN A 42 -51.35 62.67 -11.36
C GLN A 42 -50.55 61.78 -10.40
N ASP A 43 -51.12 61.46 -9.25
CA ASP A 43 -50.50 60.59 -8.25
C ASP A 43 -50.22 59.26 -8.89
N THR A 44 -48.94 58.86 -8.92
CA THR A 44 -48.47 57.59 -9.55
C THR A 44 -48.11 56.59 -8.45
N LEU A 45 -48.92 55.55 -8.30
CA LEU A 45 -48.57 54.44 -7.41
C LEU A 45 -47.44 53.63 -7.99
N THR A 46 -46.32 53.46 -7.26
CA THR A 46 -45.20 52.60 -7.61
C THR A 46 -44.77 51.73 -6.43
N VAL A 47 -44.17 50.58 -6.72
CA VAL A 47 -43.61 49.67 -5.73
C VAL A 47 -42.16 49.28 -6.10
N SER A 48 -41.31 49.15 -5.11
CA SER A 48 -39.91 48.74 -5.30
C SER A 48 -39.42 47.91 -4.10
N PRO A 49 -38.87 46.67 -4.33
CA PRO A 49 -38.79 45.96 -5.59
C PRO A 49 -40.18 45.48 -6.09
N SER A 50 -40.27 45.15 -7.38
CA SER A 50 -41.47 44.59 -8.02
C SER A 50 -41.53 43.04 -7.95
N SER A 51 -40.51 42.41 -7.39
CA SER A 51 -40.44 40.96 -7.13
C SER A 51 -39.73 40.65 -5.83
N LEU A 52 -40.19 39.62 -5.15
CA LEU A 52 -39.58 39.03 -3.95
C LEU A 52 -39.33 37.54 -4.17
N GLU A 53 -38.13 37.09 -3.79
CA GLU A 53 -37.77 35.66 -3.82
C GLU A 53 -37.51 35.22 -2.39
N PHE A 54 -38.04 34.05 -1.99
CA PHE A 54 -37.87 33.48 -0.66
C PHE A 54 -37.31 32.05 -0.80
N GLU A 55 -36.47 31.66 0.14
CA GLU A 55 -36.06 30.27 0.32
C GLU A 55 -37.18 29.46 1.03
N ALA A 56 -37.10 28.13 0.99
CA ALA A 56 -38.14 27.25 1.53
C ALA A 56 -38.47 27.49 3.02
N GLU A 57 -37.47 27.80 3.84
CA GLU A 57 -37.60 28.04 5.28
C GLU A 57 -37.24 29.50 5.67
N ASP A 58 -37.34 30.45 4.74
CA ASP A 58 -36.99 31.85 5.02
C ASP A 58 -38.03 32.48 5.96
N ALA A 59 -37.64 32.64 7.22
CA ALA A 59 -38.47 33.25 8.24
C ALA A 59 -38.34 34.80 8.30
N SER A 60 -37.44 35.37 7.49
CA SER A 60 -37.17 36.82 7.46
C SER A 60 -38.23 37.57 6.68
N SER A 61 -38.52 38.81 7.07
CA SER A 61 -39.40 39.70 6.29
C SER A 61 -38.58 40.46 5.24
N LYS A 62 -39.11 40.54 4.01
CA LYS A 62 -38.58 41.37 2.94
C LYS A 62 -39.40 42.62 2.78
N LEU A 63 -38.77 43.79 2.57
CA LEU A 63 -39.42 45.07 2.49
C LEU A 63 -39.71 45.46 1.05
N VAL A 64 -40.91 45.97 0.80
CA VAL A 64 -41.30 46.64 -0.43
C VAL A 64 -41.65 48.07 -0.09
N TYR A 65 -41.08 48.99 -0.82
CA TYR A 65 -41.42 50.47 -0.68
C TYR A 65 -42.58 50.79 -1.58
N VAL A 66 -43.71 51.22 -0.99
CA VAL A 66 -44.86 51.74 -1.69
C VAL A 66 -44.70 53.25 -1.76
N THR A 67 -44.85 53.86 -2.94
CA THR A 67 -44.74 55.27 -3.19
C THR A 67 -46.02 55.78 -3.85
N THR A 68 -46.81 56.59 -3.18
CA THR A 68 -48.00 57.28 -3.62
C THR A 68 -48.28 58.41 -2.64
N GLU A 69 -49.10 59.33 -2.96
CA GLU A 69 -49.63 60.44 -2.03
C GLU A 69 -51.06 60.14 -1.56
N LYS A 70 -51.72 59.06 -2.05
CA LYS A 70 -53.10 58.67 -1.74
C LYS A 70 -53.15 57.36 -0.91
N ASP A 71 -54.42 57.03 -0.57
CA ASP A 71 -54.70 55.75 0.09
C ASP A 71 -54.40 54.56 -0.87
N TRP A 72 -53.87 53.46 -0.30
CA TRP A 72 -53.65 52.25 -1.02
C TRP A 72 -54.04 51.02 -0.18
N THR A 73 -54.34 49.90 -0.85
CA THR A 73 -54.58 48.58 -0.26
C THR A 73 -53.72 47.60 -0.93
N ALA A 74 -53.24 46.59 -0.16
CA ALA A 74 -52.45 45.45 -0.66
C ALA A 74 -53.17 44.12 -0.37
N THR A 75 -53.29 43.27 -1.37
CA THR A 75 -53.99 42.00 -1.25
C THR A 75 -53.08 40.87 -1.81
N PRO A 76 -52.77 39.82 -1.02
CA PRO A 76 -51.99 38.70 -1.50
C PRO A 76 -52.89 37.78 -2.34
N SER A 77 -52.31 37.10 -3.34
CA SER A 77 -53.01 36.12 -4.20
C SER A 77 -53.11 34.73 -3.56
N ALA A 78 -52.34 34.50 -2.50
CA ALA A 78 -52.25 33.20 -1.85
C ALA A 78 -52.16 33.35 -0.32
N SER A 79 -52.71 32.39 0.43
CA SER A 79 -52.74 32.39 1.89
C SER A 79 -51.41 32.26 2.58
N TRP A 80 -50.39 31.77 1.89
CA TRP A 80 -49.03 31.60 2.42
C TRP A 80 -48.18 32.90 2.36
N ILE A 81 -48.69 33.97 1.75
CA ILE A 81 -48.07 35.30 1.69
C ILE A 81 -48.69 36.21 2.76
N HIS A 82 -47.89 36.63 3.70
CA HIS A 82 -48.34 37.46 4.83
C HIS A 82 -47.70 38.84 4.74
N MET A 83 -48.50 39.83 5.11
CA MET A 83 -48.10 41.23 5.13
C MET A 83 -48.36 41.85 6.49
N GLU A 84 -47.45 42.64 6.99
CA GLU A 84 -47.62 43.34 8.27
C GLU A 84 -48.78 44.42 8.19
N LYS A 85 -48.97 45.00 6.99
CA LYS A 85 -49.98 45.94 6.69
C LYS A 85 -50.71 45.62 5.39
N THR A 86 -52.03 45.78 5.36
CA THR A 86 -52.85 45.54 4.16
C THR A 86 -53.36 46.80 3.56
N SER A 87 -53.10 47.98 4.17
CA SER A 87 -53.50 49.30 3.69
C SER A 87 -52.59 50.38 4.29
N GLY A 88 -52.59 51.55 3.67
CA GLY A 88 -51.89 52.73 4.15
C GLY A 88 -52.25 53.98 3.38
N THR A 89 -51.78 55.17 3.82
CA THR A 89 -51.87 56.43 3.15
C THR A 89 -50.48 56.98 2.88
N GLY A 90 -50.20 57.35 1.65
CA GLY A 90 -48.92 57.92 1.26
C GLY A 90 -47.82 56.86 1.19
N LYS A 91 -46.58 57.33 1.28
CA LYS A 91 -45.35 56.43 1.21
C LYS A 91 -45.28 55.54 2.43
N ALA A 92 -45.00 54.23 2.19
CA ALA A 92 -44.92 53.28 3.27
C ALA A 92 -44.00 52.14 2.93
N ASN A 93 -43.48 51.50 3.98
CA ASN A 93 -42.80 50.23 3.90
C ASN A 93 -43.77 49.05 4.14
N LEU A 94 -43.85 48.12 3.24
CA LEU A 94 -44.66 46.93 3.34
C LEU A 94 -43.71 45.74 3.64
N ALA A 95 -43.76 45.22 4.86
CA ALA A 95 -43.01 44.00 5.22
C ALA A 95 -43.79 42.76 4.79
N VAL A 96 -43.18 41.91 3.99
CA VAL A 96 -43.75 40.67 3.46
C VAL A 96 -43.02 39.48 4.07
N LYS A 97 -43.77 38.50 4.58
CA LYS A 97 -43.29 37.19 5.06
C LYS A 97 -44.03 36.09 4.32
N VAL A 98 -43.46 34.91 4.35
CA VAL A 98 -44.08 33.72 3.76
C VAL A 98 -44.08 32.57 4.78
N ASP A 99 -45.07 31.67 4.69
CA ASP A 99 -45.04 30.42 5.43
C ASP A 99 -43.94 29.50 4.88
N ALA A 100 -43.38 28.62 5.72
CA ALA A 100 -42.46 27.61 5.26
C ALA A 100 -43.08 26.76 4.11
N ASN A 101 -42.30 26.50 3.08
CA ASN A 101 -42.73 25.72 1.94
C ASN A 101 -42.11 24.30 1.99
N THR A 102 -42.90 23.34 2.41
CA THR A 102 -42.49 21.92 2.49
C THR A 102 -42.77 21.10 1.22
N GLY A 103 -43.32 21.75 0.18
CA GLY A 103 -43.62 21.15 -1.13
C GLY A 103 -42.74 21.67 -2.24
N GLU A 104 -43.25 21.68 -3.47
CA GLU A 104 -42.58 22.21 -4.67
C GLU A 104 -42.48 23.73 -4.66
N ASP A 105 -41.67 24.28 -5.59
CA ASP A 105 -41.61 25.74 -5.82
C ASP A 105 -42.97 26.32 -6.05
N ARG A 106 -43.24 27.46 -5.39
CA ARG A 106 -44.54 28.14 -5.51
C ARG A 106 -44.39 29.59 -5.84
N SER A 107 -45.40 30.11 -6.52
CA SER A 107 -45.48 31.53 -6.89
C SER A 107 -46.80 32.13 -6.54
N GLY A 108 -46.79 33.40 -6.26
CA GLY A 108 -47.95 34.19 -5.98
C GLY A 108 -47.68 35.66 -6.30
N SER A 109 -48.57 36.52 -5.95
CA SER A 109 -48.43 37.96 -6.14
C SER A 109 -49.10 38.74 -5.02
N ILE A 110 -48.70 40.01 -4.85
CA ILE A 110 -49.38 40.98 -4.03
C ILE A 110 -49.88 42.11 -4.96
N SER A 111 -51.19 42.31 -5.01
CA SER A 111 -51.81 43.40 -5.76
C SER A 111 -51.93 44.65 -4.86
N VAL A 112 -51.18 45.69 -5.19
CA VAL A 112 -51.26 46.99 -4.52
C VAL A 112 -52.14 47.89 -5.37
N LYS A 113 -53.28 48.31 -4.81
CA LYS A 113 -54.28 49.17 -5.47
C LYS A 113 -54.36 50.55 -4.80
N GLY A 114 -54.33 51.61 -5.59
CA GLY A 114 -54.47 52.99 -5.21
C GLY A 114 -54.99 53.79 -6.40
N SER A 115 -54.28 54.82 -6.84
CA SER A 115 -54.57 55.57 -8.08
C SER A 115 -54.42 54.70 -9.34
N SER A 116 -53.63 53.63 -9.24
CA SER A 116 -53.47 52.58 -10.22
C SER A 116 -53.37 51.23 -9.50
N THR A 117 -53.16 50.11 -10.24
CA THR A 117 -52.89 48.83 -9.65
C THR A 117 -51.48 48.33 -10.08
N VAL A 118 -50.64 47.95 -9.11
CA VAL A 118 -49.31 47.44 -9.35
C VAL A 118 -49.19 46.04 -8.69
N SER A 119 -48.56 45.13 -9.35
CA SER A 119 -48.32 43.76 -8.84
C SER A 119 -46.87 43.56 -8.41
N ILE A 120 -46.68 42.91 -7.24
CA ILE A 120 -45.40 42.43 -6.75
C ILE A 120 -45.42 40.94 -6.93
N ALA A 121 -44.50 40.40 -7.74
CA ALA A 121 -44.33 38.96 -7.86
C ALA A 121 -43.67 38.39 -6.59
N VAL A 122 -44.16 37.25 -6.09
CA VAL A 122 -43.60 36.55 -4.95
C VAL A 122 -43.32 35.11 -5.36
N THR A 123 -42.07 34.71 -5.31
CA THR A 123 -41.64 33.32 -5.54
C THR A 123 -41.03 32.76 -4.27
N GLN A 124 -41.29 31.50 -4.00
CA GLN A 124 -40.67 30.77 -2.89
C GLN A 124 -40.27 29.39 -3.35
N LYS A 125 -38.98 29.02 -3.09
CA LYS A 125 -38.50 27.68 -3.36
C LYS A 125 -39.21 26.67 -2.48
N GLY A 126 -39.38 25.47 -3.00
CA GLY A 126 -39.88 24.33 -2.26
C GLY A 126 -38.74 23.59 -1.53
N LYS A 127 -39.11 22.78 -0.58
CA LYS A 127 -38.19 21.83 0.07
C LYS A 127 -38.37 20.47 -0.54
N ASN A 128 -37.60 20.17 -1.58
CA ASN A 128 -37.66 18.89 -2.28
C ASN A 128 -36.48 18.01 -1.85
N ILE A 129 -36.55 17.46 -0.63
CA ILE A 129 -35.49 16.60 -0.10
C ILE A 129 -35.66 15.22 -0.69
N VAL A 130 -34.69 14.81 -1.52
CA VAL A 130 -34.55 13.46 -2.07
C VAL A 130 -33.47 12.71 -1.31
N THR A 131 -33.83 11.55 -0.76
CA THR A 131 -32.81 10.63 -0.20
C THR A 131 -32.05 9.98 -1.34
N VAL A 132 -30.73 10.07 -1.30
CA VAL A 132 -29.85 9.44 -2.30
C VAL A 132 -29.86 7.92 -2.09
N VAL A 133 -30.05 7.20 -3.17
CA VAL A 133 -29.92 5.73 -3.23
C VAL A 133 -28.96 5.41 -4.37
N ALA A 134 -27.95 4.59 -4.08
CA ALA A 134 -27.03 4.15 -5.11
C ALA A 134 -27.67 3.13 -6.04
N ASN A 135 -27.55 3.36 -7.34
CA ASN A 135 -28.02 2.46 -8.39
C ASN A 135 -26.91 2.29 -9.45
N PRO A 136 -25.89 1.47 -9.19
CA PRO A 136 -24.80 1.25 -10.14
C PRO A 136 -25.29 0.53 -11.39
N ASP A 137 -24.53 0.70 -12.48
CA ASP A 137 -24.69 -0.12 -13.68
C ASP A 137 -24.46 -1.60 -13.35
N SER A 138 -25.04 -2.49 -14.12
CA SER A 138 -24.77 -3.91 -14.00
C SER A 138 -23.28 -4.17 -14.32
N PHE A 139 -22.61 -4.91 -13.44
CA PHE A 139 -21.25 -5.35 -13.71
C PHE A 139 -21.26 -6.37 -14.87
N ASP A 140 -20.51 -6.09 -15.93
CA ASP A 140 -20.48 -6.87 -17.17
C ASP A 140 -19.51 -8.07 -17.14
N GLY A 141 -18.89 -8.34 -15.98
CA GLY A 141 -17.91 -9.41 -15.81
C GLY A 141 -16.46 -8.99 -16.14
N ASN A 142 -16.26 -7.81 -16.75
CA ASN A 142 -14.92 -7.35 -17.09
C ASN A 142 -14.27 -6.61 -15.91
N LYS A 143 -13.17 -7.14 -15.40
CA LYS A 143 -12.39 -6.48 -14.35
C LYS A 143 -11.53 -5.37 -14.96
N ARG A 144 -11.90 -4.12 -14.70
CA ARG A 144 -11.18 -2.93 -15.19
C ARG A 144 -10.16 -2.40 -14.20
N SER A 145 -10.33 -2.76 -12.93
CA SER A 145 -9.44 -2.35 -11.87
C SER A 145 -8.09 -3.09 -11.93
N SER A 146 -7.05 -2.43 -11.46
CA SER A 146 -5.75 -3.05 -11.23
C SER A 146 -5.52 -3.40 -9.75
N THR A 147 -6.58 -3.61 -8.97
CA THR A 147 -6.50 -3.90 -7.52
C THR A 147 -5.74 -5.18 -7.26
N THR A 148 -4.72 -5.08 -6.41
CA THR A 148 -3.90 -6.22 -5.97
C THR A 148 -4.26 -6.60 -4.53
N TYR A 149 -4.43 -7.88 -4.28
CA TYR A 149 -4.59 -8.40 -2.93
C TYR A 149 -3.27 -9.00 -2.46
N GLN A 150 -2.71 -8.44 -1.38
CA GLN A 150 -1.50 -8.95 -0.75
C GLN A 150 -1.86 -10.05 0.25
N LEU A 151 -1.21 -11.20 0.13
CA LEU A 151 -1.37 -12.29 1.09
C LEU A 151 -0.04 -12.93 1.48
N LEU A 152 0.01 -13.43 2.70
CA LEU A 152 1.10 -14.24 3.22
C LEU A 152 0.71 -15.71 3.03
N VAL A 153 1.43 -16.44 2.17
CA VAL A 153 1.12 -17.85 1.89
C VAL A 153 0.99 -18.66 3.17
N TYR A 154 1.93 -18.47 4.11
CA TYR A 154 2.00 -19.15 5.39
C TYR A 154 0.73 -19.02 6.26
N SER A 155 0.03 -17.88 6.18
CA SER A 155 -1.07 -17.55 7.09
C SER A 155 -2.41 -17.32 6.39
N PHE A 156 -2.50 -17.52 5.06
CA PHE A 156 -3.72 -17.21 4.32
C PHE A 156 -4.79 -18.30 4.47
N ALA A 157 -4.52 -19.53 4.00
CA ALA A 157 -5.49 -20.62 4.09
C ALA A 157 -4.79 -21.98 4.14
N ASP A 158 -5.14 -22.80 5.10
CA ASP A 158 -4.65 -24.16 5.33
C ASP A 158 -5.60 -25.17 4.68
N SER A 159 -5.15 -25.91 3.67
CA SER A 159 -5.98 -26.90 2.97
C SER A 159 -5.82 -28.33 3.47
N ASN A 160 -4.72 -28.62 4.18
CA ASN A 160 -4.34 -29.97 4.59
C ASN A 160 -4.47 -30.23 6.09
N GLY A 161 -4.70 -29.16 6.90
CA GLY A 161 -4.94 -29.23 8.35
C GLY A 161 -3.64 -29.27 9.17
N ASP A 162 -2.49 -28.96 8.60
CA ASP A 162 -1.20 -28.95 9.32
C ASP A 162 -0.94 -27.65 10.09
N GLY A 163 -1.80 -26.66 9.93
CA GLY A 163 -1.75 -25.35 10.59
C GLY A 163 -0.97 -24.29 9.83
N VAL A 164 -0.46 -24.58 8.64
CA VAL A 164 0.26 -23.68 7.74
C VAL A 164 -0.57 -23.45 6.49
N GLY A 165 -0.59 -22.20 5.99
CA GLY A 165 -1.22 -21.90 4.70
C GLY A 165 -0.43 -22.49 3.53
N ASP A 166 -1.12 -22.85 2.46
CA ASP A 166 -0.55 -23.52 1.31
C ASP A 166 -1.15 -23.06 -0.02
N PHE A 167 -0.51 -23.43 -1.15
CA PHE A 167 -0.98 -23.04 -2.50
C PHE A 167 -2.38 -23.57 -2.80
N LYS A 168 -2.71 -24.75 -2.34
CA LYS A 168 -4.02 -25.34 -2.53
C LYS A 168 -5.09 -24.58 -1.71
N GLY A 169 -4.73 -24.15 -0.51
CA GLY A 169 -5.57 -23.28 0.32
C GLY A 169 -5.89 -21.96 -0.39
N ILE A 170 -4.88 -21.30 -0.98
CA ILE A 170 -5.11 -20.10 -1.78
C ILE A 170 -6.01 -20.41 -2.97
N GLN A 171 -5.73 -21.49 -3.70
CA GLN A 171 -6.54 -21.94 -4.83
C GLN A 171 -8.01 -22.12 -4.45
N ASN A 172 -8.28 -22.70 -3.29
CA ASN A 172 -9.65 -22.92 -2.77
C ASN A 172 -10.36 -21.61 -2.40
N LYS A 173 -9.64 -20.50 -2.24
CA LYS A 173 -10.19 -19.17 -1.89
C LYS A 173 -10.20 -18.19 -3.08
N LEU A 174 -9.93 -18.64 -4.30
CA LEU A 174 -9.94 -17.78 -5.49
C LEU A 174 -11.32 -17.16 -5.76
N ASP A 175 -12.42 -17.85 -5.42
CA ASP A 175 -13.77 -17.26 -5.55
C ASP A 175 -13.96 -16.06 -4.63
N TYR A 176 -13.46 -16.14 -3.41
CA TYR A 176 -13.45 -15.01 -2.47
C TYR A 176 -12.62 -13.83 -3.01
N LEU A 177 -11.42 -14.11 -3.51
CA LEU A 177 -10.53 -13.09 -4.06
C LEU A 177 -11.11 -12.42 -5.33
N ASP A 178 -11.83 -13.21 -6.12
CA ASP A 178 -12.60 -12.73 -7.27
C ASP A 178 -13.76 -11.81 -6.85
N GLU A 179 -14.52 -12.18 -5.83
CA GLU A 179 -15.59 -11.37 -5.24
C GLU A 179 -15.04 -10.07 -4.61
N MET A 180 -13.83 -10.12 -4.03
CA MET A 180 -13.10 -8.94 -3.55
C MET A 180 -12.67 -8.02 -4.69
N GLY A 181 -12.87 -8.38 -5.94
CA GLY A 181 -12.51 -7.62 -7.11
C GLY A 181 -11.00 -7.59 -7.40
N ALA A 182 -10.24 -8.51 -6.82
CA ALA A 182 -8.82 -8.63 -7.08
C ALA A 182 -8.55 -8.97 -8.55
N THR A 183 -7.58 -8.27 -9.15
CA THR A 183 -7.08 -8.54 -10.49
C THR A 183 -5.65 -9.07 -10.47
N ALA A 184 -5.02 -9.04 -9.30
CA ALA A 184 -3.74 -9.66 -9.04
C ALA A 184 -3.61 -10.08 -7.57
N LEU A 185 -2.78 -11.08 -7.32
CA LEU A 185 -2.36 -11.49 -5.98
C LEU A 185 -0.88 -11.22 -5.84
N TRP A 186 -0.46 -10.54 -4.77
CA TRP A 186 0.91 -10.51 -4.34
C TRP A 186 1.11 -11.56 -3.26
N LEU A 187 1.87 -12.60 -3.58
CA LEU A 187 2.25 -13.67 -2.67
C LEU A 187 3.55 -13.32 -1.96
N SER A 188 3.61 -13.45 -0.63
CA SER A 188 4.89 -13.45 0.10
C SER A 188 5.86 -14.45 -0.51
N PRO A 189 7.19 -14.37 -0.21
CA PRO A 189 8.15 -15.24 -0.86
C PRO A 189 7.71 -16.71 -0.85
N ALA A 190 7.57 -17.28 -2.04
CA ALA A 190 7.11 -18.65 -2.26
C ALA A 190 8.27 -19.63 -2.47
N GLN A 191 9.50 -19.12 -2.58
CA GLN A 191 10.72 -19.90 -2.71
C GLN A 191 11.03 -20.68 -1.43
N LYS A 192 11.89 -21.70 -1.57
CA LYS A 192 12.36 -22.49 -0.44
C LYS A 192 13.13 -21.61 0.56
N THR A 193 12.78 -21.74 1.82
CA THR A 193 13.31 -20.95 2.93
C THR A 193 13.26 -21.76 4.22
N SER A 194 14.04 -21.34 5.21
CA SER A 194 14.04 -21.90 6.56
C SER A 194 13.11 -21.18 7.53
N SER A 195 12.67 -19.94 7.21
CA SER A 195 11.78 -19.15 8.06
C SER A 195 10.31 -19.19 7.60
N TYR A 196 9.39 -18.81 8.50
CA TYR A 196 7.98 -18.71 8.17
C TYR A 196 7.68 -17.56 7.20
N HIS A 197 8.48 -16.49 7.21
CA HIS A 197 8.25 -15.29 6.39
C HIS A 197 8.78 -15.40 4.97
N GLY A 198 9.79 -16.24 4.74
CA GLY A 198 10.28 -16.55 3.41
C GLY A 198 11.35 -15.62 2.85
N TYR A 199 11.72 -14.53 3.54
CA TYR A 199 12.68 -13.56 3.01
C TYR A 199 14.13 -14.07 3.03
N ASP A 200 14.48 -15.05 3.84
CA ASP A 200 15.76 -15.78 3.83
C ASP A 200 15.73 -16.93 2.81
N VAL A 201 15.88 -16.63 1.54
CA VAL A 201 15.74 -17.59 0.45
C VAL A 201 16.90 -18.59 0.43
N ASP A 202 16.61 -19.85 0.71
CA ASP A 202 17.59 -20.95 0.67
C ASP A 202 17.78 -21.53 -0.75
N ASP A 203 16.76 -21.43 -1.60
CA ASP A 203 16.84 -21.88 -3.00
C ASP A 203 15.87 -21.04 -3.87
N TYR A 204 16.43 -20.25 -4.78
CA TYR A 204 15.67 -19.41 -5.69
C TYR A 204 14.93 -20.18 -6.80
N TYR A 205 15.29 -21.46 -7.01
CA TYR A 205 14.74 -22.30 -8.07
C TYR A 205 13.66 -23.28 -7.58
N ALA A 206 13.46 -23.40 -6.28
CA ALA A 206 12.48 -24.30 -5.70
C ALA A 206 11.41 -23.56 -4.92
N VAL A 207 10.17 -24.07 -4.92
CA VAL A 207 9.12 -23.59 -4.02
C VAL A 207 9.36 -24.11 -2.59
N ASN A 208 8.80 -23.41 -1.61
CA ASN A 208 8.81 -23.88 -0.23
C ASN A 208 7.95 -25.15 -0.08
N PRO A 209 8.54 -26.29 0.35
CA PRO A 209 7.81 -27.54 0.48
C PRO A 209 6.68 -27.49 1.53
N LEU A 210 6.69 -26.52 2.46
CA LEU A 210 5.58 -26.29 3.38
C LEU A 210 4.32 -25.77 2.67
N PHE A 211 4.48 -25.12 1.51
CA PHE A 211 3.37 -24.54 0.75
C PHE A 211 2.85 -25.48 -0.34
N GLY A 212 3.55 -26.58 -0.59
CA GLY A 212 3.20 -27.56 -1.62
C GLY A 212 4.34 -27.82 -2.61
N THR A 213 4.00 -28.44 -3.71
CA THR A 213 4.91 -28.74 -4.82
C THR A 213 4.92 -27.62 -5.86
N GLU A 214 5.89 -27.64 -6.78
CA GLU A 214 5.89 -26.72 -7.94
C GLU A 214 4.64 -26.93 -8.81
N GLN A 215 4.12 -28.15 -8.90
CA GLN A 215 2.88 -28.43 -9.60
C GLN A 215 1.66 -27.79 -8.89
N ASP A 216 1.64 -27.77 -7.55
CA ASP A 216 0.57 -27.08 -6.81
C ASP A 216 0.63 -25.57 -7.04
N PHE A 217 1.84 -24.99 -7.10
CA PHE A 217 2.04 -23.59 -7.46
C PHE A 217 1.57 -23.31 -8.89
N LYS A 218 1.93 -24.15 -9.86
CA LYS A 218 1.44 -24.05 -11.25
C LYS A 218 -0.09 -24.15 -11.32
N ASN A 219 -0.70 -25.06 -10.58
CA ASN A 219 -2.16 -25.21 -10.52
C ASN A 219 -2.84 -23.97 -9.95
N LEU A 220 -2.25 -23.32 -8.94
CA LEU A 220 -2.73 -22.05 -8.40
C LEU A 220 -2.66 -20.95 -9.48
N ILE A 221 -1.54 -20.81 -10.19
CA ILE A 221 -1.35 -19.84 -11.27
C ILE A 221 -2.44 -20.02 -12.33
N ASP A 222 -2.60 -21.25 -12.84
CA ASP A 222 -3.58 -21.54 -13.89
C ASP A 222 -5.03 -21.26 -13.45
N ALA A 223 -5.36 -21.61 -12.21
CA ALA A 223 -6.67 -21.32 -11.65
C ALA A 223 -6.93 -19.82 -11.44
N ALA A 224 -5.91 -19.06 -11.06
CA ALA A 224 -5.99 -17.60 -10.94
C ALA A 224 -6.17 -16.95 -12.32
N HIS A 225 -5.38 -17.39 -13.32
CA HIS A 225 -5.50 -16.91 -14.71
C HIS A 225 -6.86 -17.18 -15.32
N ALA A 226 -7.46 -18.35 -15.02
CA ALA A 226 -8.84 -18.67 -15.44
C ALA A 226 -9.89 -17.67 -14.91
N LYS A 227 -9.57 -16.94 -13.84
CA LYS A 227 -10.38 -15.86 -13.25
C LYS A 227 -9.90 -14.46 -13.64
N ASN A 228 -8.96 -14.33 -14.57
CA ASN A 228 -8.28 -13.07 -14.91
C ASN A 228 -7.61 -12.41 -13.68
N ILE A 229 -7.01 -13.21 -12.82
CA ILE A 229 -6.22 -12.78 -11.67
C ILE A 229 -4.75 -13.09 -11.96
N LYS A 230 -3.90 -12.08 -12.00
CA LYS A 230 -2.46 -12.19 -12.17
C LYS A 230 -1.77 -12.64 -10.87
N ILE A 231 -0.62 -13.28 -10.98
CA ILE A 231 0.19 -13.67 -9.84
C ILE A 231 1.49 -12.85 -9.82
N TYR A 232 1.70 -12.10 -8.74
CA TYR A 232 2.95 -11.40 -8.45
C TYR A 232 3.66 -12.12 -7.30
N MET A 233 4.90 -12.50 -7.55
CA MET A 233 5.73 -13.21 -6.59
C MET A 233 6.67 -12.21 -5.89
N ASP A 234 6.81 -12.34 -4.58
CA ASP A 234 7.85 -11.60 -3.87
C ASP A 234 9.24 -12.11 -4.30
N TYR A 235 10.18 -11.22 -4.56
CA TYR A 235 11.51 -11.59 -5.03
C TYR A 235 12.59 -10.80 -4.29
N VAL A 236 13.43 -11.52 -3.58
CA VAL A 236 14.47 -10.94 -2.72
C VAL A 236 15.76 -10.79 -3.51
N LEU A 237 16.13 -9.54 -3.82
CA LEU A 237 17.37 -9.22 -4.54
C LEU A 237 18.53 -8.81 -3.61
N ASN A 238 18.24 -8.37 -2.39
CA ASN A 238 19.27 -7.84 -1.50
C ASN A 238 20.15 -8.93 -0.89
N HIS A 239 19.55 -10.05 -0.50
CA HIS A 239 20.22 -11.10 0.28
C HIS A 239 19.67 -12.48 -0.05
N SER A 240 20.38 -13.54 0.35
CA SER A 240 19.86 -14.91 0.39
C SER A 240 19.66 -15.37 1.84
N GLY A 241 19.17 -16.59 2.01
CA GLY A 241 19.22 -17.28 3.30
C GLY A 241 20.63 -17.77 3.63
N LYS A 242 20.95 -17.88 4.92
CA LYS A 242 22.21 -18.44 5.40
C LYS A 242 22.40 -19.91 5.02
N ASN A 243 21.30 -20.63 4.84
CA ASN A 243 21.30 -22.04 4.42
C ASN A 243 21.27 -22.21 2.89
N ASN A 244 21.36 -21.11 2.13
CA ASN A 244 21.46 -21.16 0.67
C ASN A 244 22.75 -21.89 0.26
N ASP A 245 22.63 -22.85 -0.66
CA ASP A 245 23.77 -23.66 -1.13
C ASP A 245 24.90 -22.79 -1.71
N TRP A 246 24.60 -21.67 -2.36
CA TRP A 246 25.61 -20.73 -2.85
C TRP A 246 26.45 -20.17 -1.71
N PHE A 247 25.77 -19.72 -0.62
CA PHE A 247 26.46 -19.16 0.54
C PHE A 247 27.28 -20.20 1.27
N MET A 248 26.72 -21.40 1.47
CA MET A 248 27.41 -22.48 2.13
C MET A 248 28.67 -22.90 1.38
N GLN A 249 28.61 -23.01 0.05
CA GLN A 249 29.76 -23.32 -0.80
C GLN A 249 30.78 -22.18 -0.84
N ALA A 250 30.29 -20.91 -0.89
CA ALA A 250 31.16 -19.73 -0.84
C ALA A 250 32.00 -19.67 0.43
N LEU A 251 31.46 -20.14 1.56
CA LEU A 251 32.19 -20.19 2.83
C LEU A 251 33.14 -21.42 2.90
N ALA A 252 32.71 -22.57 2.39
CA ALA A 252 33.43 -23.82 2.54
C ALA A 252 34.67 -23.89 1.66
N ASP A 253 34.64 -23.32 0.45
CA ASP A 253 35.70 -23.39 -0.54
C ASP A 253 36.05 -22.03 -1.11
N PRO A 254 37.28 -21.50 -0.87
CA PRO A 254 37.74 -20.26 -1.47
C PRO A 254 37.76 -20.24 -3.00
N SER A 255 37.81 -21.43 -3.64
CA SER A 255 37.75 -21.57 -5.10
C SER A 255 36.35 -21.78 -5.67
N SER A 256 35.32 -21.77 -4.80
CA SER A 256 33.93 -21.91 -5.21
C SER A 256 33.52 -20.85 -6.23
N PRO A 257 32.76 -21.19 -7.29
CA PRO A 257 32.24 -20.23 -8.24
C PRO A 257 31.29 -19.24 -7.57
N TYR A 258 30.75 -19.55 -6.40
CA TYR A 258 29.85 -18.68 -5.63
C TYR A 258 30.58 -17.73 -4.67
N ARG A 259 31.93 -17.75 -4.63
CA ARG A 259 32.73 -16.95 -3.70
C ARG A 259 32.42 -15.45 -3.84
N ASP A 260 32.29 -14.98 -5.08
CA ASP A 260 32.03 -13.58 -5.39
C ASP A 260 30.53 -13.19 -5.37
N TYR A 261 29.63 -14.15 -5.07
CA TYR A 261 28.19 -13.85 -4.94
C TYR A 261 27.87 -13.06 -3.67
N TYR A 262 28.79 -13.02 -2.73
CA TYR A 262 28.64 -12.37 -1.43
C TYR A 262 29.78 -11.39 -1.16
N PHE A 263 29.51 -10.43 -0.29
CA PHE A 263 30.56 -9.59 0.24
C PHE A 263 31.34 -10.36 1.31
N LEU A 264 32.43 -10.95 0.96
CA LEU A 264 33.27 -11.75 1.85
C LEU A 264 34.64 -11.09 2.04
N SER A 265 35.10 -10.91 3.29
CA SER A 265 36.38 -10.29 3.61
C SER A 265 36.96 -10.78 4.94
N ALA A 266 38.27 -10.94 4.99
CA ALA A 266 38.99 -11.13 6.25
C ALA A 266 39.21 -9.81 7.02
N ASN A 267 39.13 -8.68 6.33
CA ASN A 267 39.28 -7.34 6.92
C ASN A 267 38.27 -6.35 6.31
N PRO A 268 36.98 -6.42 6.74
CA PRO A 268 35.91 -5.62 6.12
C PRO A 268 36.18 -4.13 6.06
N SER A 269 36.75 -3.54 7.10
CA SER A 269 37.01 -2.09 7.13
C SER A 269 38.02 -1.62 6.10
N ALA A 270 39.01 -2.47 5.76
CA ALA A 270 40.00 -2.18 4.74
C ALA A 270 39.50 -2.52 3.32
N ASP A 271 38.64 -3.51 3.21
CA ASP A 271 38.16 -4.05 1.93
C ASP A 271 36.85 -3.41 1.45
N TYR A 272 36.13 -2.69 2.34
CA TYR A 272 34.81 -2.12 2.05
C TYR A 272 34.78 -1.33 0.74
N THR A 273 35.75 -0.47 0.51
CA THR A 273 35.83 0.37 -0.70
C THR A 273 36.22 -0.39 -1.97
N LYS A 274 36.61 -1.65 -1.84
CA LYS A 274 36.95 -2.51 -2.99
C LYS A 274 35.70 -3.09 -3.65
N PHE A 275 34.56 -3.13 -2.93
CA PHE A 275 33.28 -3.57 -3.46
C PHE A 275 32.56 -2.43 -4.19
N PRO A 276 32.37 -2.53 -5.53
CA PRO A 276 31.78 -1.43 -6.29
C PRO A 276 30.37 -1.03 -5.83
N MET A 277 29.55 -1.99 -5.38
CA MET A 277 28.19 -1.74 -4.87
C MET A 277 28.19 -0.90 -3.58
N LEU A 278 29.25 -0.96 -2.78
CA LEU A 278 29.38 -0.22 -1.52
C LEU A 278 30.05 1.15 -1.71
N LYS A 279 30.46 1.46 -2.95
CA LYS A 279 31.11 2.72 -3.27
C LYS A 279 30.18 3.90 -3.06
N GLY A 280 30.63 4.88 -2.27
CA GLY A 280 29.85 6.08 -1.93
C GLY A 280 28.91 5.89 -0.74
N THR A 281 28.92 4.72 -0.11
CA THR A 281 28.22 4.43 1.14
C THR A 281 29.20 4.42 2.32
N ARG A 282 28.68 4.30 3.55
CA ARG A 282 29.46 4.35 4.78
C ARG A 282 29.65 2.96 5.37
N TYR A 283 30.89 2.65 5.78
CA TYR A 283 31.16 1.41 6.51
C TYR A 283 30.55 1.44 7.91
N GLU A 284 29.82 0.39 8.24
CA GLU A 284 29.27 0.13 9.57
C GLU A 284 29.64 -1.29 10.02
N SER A 285 30.38 -1.40 11.13
CA SER A 285 30.86 -2.70 11.61
C SER A 285 29.73 -3.66 12.00
N GLY A 286 28.60 -3.14 12.46
CA GLY A 286 27.44 -3.93 12.86
C GLY A 286 26.75 -4.68 11.70
N GLU A 287 26.98 -4.25 10.46
CA GLU A 287 26.46 -4.92 9.25
C GLU A 287 27.30 -6.11 8.81
N TRP A 288 28.53 -6.23 9.31
CA TRP A 288 29.44 -7.33 9.01
C TRP A 288 29.37 -8.40 10.08
N LYS A 289 29.03 -9.61 9.66
CA LYS A 289 28.87 -10.77 10.52
C LYS A 289 30.05 -11.70 10.37
N GLN A 290 30.55 -12.22 11.47
CA GLN A 290 31.59 -13.24 11.41
C GLN A 290 30.98 -14.52 10.82
N ALA A 291 31.56 -15.02 9.74
CA ALA A 291 31.21 -16.32 9.24
C ALA A 291 31.75 -17.38 10.23
N THR A 292 30.85 -18.07 10.85
CA THR A 292 31.23 -19.41 11.31
C THR A 292 31.31 -20.25 10.03
N SER A 293 32.55 -20.57 9.56
CA SER A 293 32.73 -21.65 8.60
C SER A 293 31.90 -22.84 9.08
N GLY A 294 31.31 -23.57 8.15
CA GLY A 294 30.51 -24.76 8.51
C GLY A 294 31.23 -25.54 9.62
N ALA A 295 30.49 -25.90 10.66
CA ALA A 295 31.07 -26.44 11.89
C ALA A 295 32.19 -27.41 11.57
N PRO A 296 33.38 -27.29 12.20
CA PRO A 296 34.41 -28.27 12.01
C PRO A 296 33.81 -29.68 12.19
N LYS A 297 34.14 -30.62 11.32
CA LYS A 297 33.56 -31.95 11.37
C LYS A 297 34.67 -32.94 11.79
N LEU A 298 34.36 -33.75 12.79
CA LEU A 298 35.21 -34.83 13.21
C LEU A 298 34.67 -36.18 12.70
N THR A 299 35.47 -36.88 11.92
CA THR A 299 35.16 -38.26 11.45
C THR A 299 36.19 -39.21 12.03
N VAL A 300 35.75 -40.35 12.56
CA VAL A 300 36.63 -41.39 13.10
C VAL A 300 36.40 -42.66 12.32
N THR A 301 37.49 -43.20 11.70
CA THR A 301 37.44 -44.43 10.90
C THR A 301 38.53 -45.41 11.33
N LYS A 302 38.24 -46.68 11.27
CA LYS A 302 39.25 -47.73 11.49
C LYS A 302 40.28 -47.73 10.36
N THR A 303 41.55 -47.84 10.67
CA THR A 303 42.63 -47.76 9.67
C THR A 303 43.79 -48.72 9.98
N THR A 304 44.62 -48.96 8.96
CA THR A 304 45.90 -49.65 9.08
C THR A 304 47.08 -48.72 8.86
N GLU A 305 46.83 -47.40 8.64
CA GLU A 305 47.88 -46.41 8.46
C GLU A 305 48.80 -46.32 9.70
N ALA A 306 50.02 -45.83 9.51
CA ALA A 306 50.96 -45.64 10.60
C ALA A 306 50.46 -44.56 11.58
N VAL A 307 50.78 -44.75 12.88
CA VAL A 307 50.51 -43.71 13.90
C VAL A 307 51.23 -42.43 13.51
N THR A 308 50.52 -41.28 13.65
CA THR A 308 51.03 -39.95 13.26
C THR A 308 51.54 -39.19 14.46
N ASN A 309 52.53 -38.32 14.23
CA ASN A 309 52.95 -37.27 15.15
C ASN A 309 52.78 -35.90 14.43
N GLY A 310 51.64 -35.28 14.67
CA GLY A 310 51.31 -33.96 14.10
C GLY A 310 51.92 -32.80 14.88
N THR A 311 52.05 -31.69 14.22
CA THR A 311 52.52 -30.42 14.80
C THR A 311 51.55 -29.28 14.48
N ALA A 312 50.37 -29.57 13.91
CA ALA A 312 49.36 -28.58 13.64
C ALA A 312 48.86 -27.89 14.93
N GLY A 313 48.35 -26.69 14.81
CA GLY A 313 47.75 -25.97 15.94
C GLY A 313 46.50 -26.66 16.51
N TRP A 314 45.88 -27.56 15.76
CA TRP A 314 44.74 -28.34 16.20
C TRP A 314 45.19 -29.59 16.93
N ASN A 315 44.47 -29.99 18.02
CA ASN A 315 44.76 -31.17 18.81
C ASN A 315 43.49 -31.86 19.29
N LEU A 316 43.57 -33.17 19.48
CA LEU A 316 42.58 -33.99 20.13
C LEU A 316 42.95 -34.07 21.62
N TYR A 317 42.14 -33.50 22.49
CA TYR A 317 42.28 -33.68 23.93
C TYR A 317 41.41 -34.84 24.36
N MET A 318 41.99 -35.77 25.05
CA MET A 318 41.37 -37.03 25.42
C MET A 318 41.61 -37.35 26.90
N TRP A 319 40.62 -37.94 27.54
CA TRP A 319 40.70 -38.39 28.93
C TRP A 319 39.96 -39.72 29.14
N ASP A 320 40.41 -40.46 30.10
CA ASP A 320 39.75 -41.66 30.66
C ASP A 320 39.92 -41.67 32.18
N GLY A 321 39.53 -42.78 32.84
CA GLY A 321 39.70 -42.94 34.28
C GLY A 321 41.16 -43.02 34.77
N SER A 322 42.16 -43.13 33.86
CA SER A 322 43.57 -43.22 34.20
C SER A 322 44.39 -41.96 33.94
N GLY A 323 43.80 -40.95 33.23
CA GLY A 323 44.49 -39.70 32.94
C GLY A 323 43.98 -38.99 31.69
N ASN A 324 44.79 -38.02 31.23
CA ASN A 324 44.48 -37.25 29.99
C ASN A 324 45.72 -37.13 29.12
N LYS A 325 45.47 -36.86 27.82
CA LYS A 325 46.49 -36.57 26.82
C LYS A 325 45.97 -35.63 25.75
N ALA A 326 46.90 -34.89 25.12
CA ALA A 326 46.60 -34.08 23.93
C ALA A 326 47.49 -34.59 22.77
N VAL A 327 46.87 -34.86 21.64
CA VAL A 327 47.56 -35.36 20.43
C VAL A 327 47.29 -34.39 19.31
N GLN A 328 48.36 -33.86 18.71
CA GLN A 328 48.27 -32.88 17.63
C GLN A 328 47.96 -33.56 16.28
N PHE A 329 47.15 -32.89 15.49
CA PHE A 329 46.85 -33.29 14.12
C PHE A 329 47.98 -32.97 13.17
N VAL A 330 48.03 -33.69 12.06
CA VAL A 330 48.84 -33.38 10.87
C VAL A 330 48.00 -32.53 9.94
N ASP A 331 48.52 -31.39 9.47
CA ASP A 331 47.89 -30.54 8.46
C ASP A 331 48.10 -31.15 7.06
N LYS A 332 47.05 -31.34 6.27
CA LYS A 332 47.15 -31.77 4.86
C LYS A 332 47.36 -30.59 3.90
N GLY A 333 47.24 -29.36 4.36
CA GLY A 333 47.39 -28.14 3.55
C GLY A 333 46.18 -27.80 2.71
N ASP A 334 45.05 -28.49 2.86
CA ASP A 334 43.78 -28.27 2.16
C ASP A 334 42.63 -27.91 3.10
N GLY A 335 42.95 -27.48 4.34
CA GLY A 335 41.96 -27.21 5.38
C GLY A 335 41.47 -28.46 6.11
N THR A 336 42.02 -29.61 5.79
CA THR A 336 41.77 -30.88 6.47
C THR A 336 42.95 -31.29 7.34
N TYR A 337 42.66 -31.79 8.52
CA TYR A 337 43.64 -32.24 9.47
C TYR A 337 43.38 -33.70 9.81
N TYR A 338 44.39 -34.49 10.05
CA TYR A 338 44.20 -35.88 10.46
C TYR A 338 45.18 -36.30 11.54
N LEU A 339 44.79 -37.33 12.25
CA LEU A 339 45.64 -37.99 13.24
C LEU A 339 45.30 -39.46 13.26
N VAL A 340 46.34 -40.32 13.32
CA VAL A 340 46.21 -41.77 13.43
C VAL A 340 46.81 -42.23 14.77
N MET A 341 46.01 -42.95 15.55
CA MET A 341 46.43 -43.45 16.86
C MET A 341 45.72 -44.74 17.23
N ASP A 342 46.30 -45.47 18.19
CA ASP A 342 45.67 -46.65 18.78
C ASP A 342 44.74 -46.24 19.93
N ILE A 343 43.50 -46.76 19.92
CA ILE A 343 42.45 -46.57 20.92
C ILE A 343 42.14 -47.91 21.54
N ASN A 344 42.14 -47.94 22.88
CA ASN A 344 41.65 -49.05 23.68
C ASN A 344 40.70 -48.53 24.75
N GLY A 345 39.46 -49.02 24.71
CA GLY A 345 38.43 -48.61 25.67
C GLY A 345 37.67 -47.32 25.27
N THR A 346 37.02 -46.71 26.23
CA THR A 346 36.20 -45.49 26.04
C THR A 346 37.00 -44.28 26.49
N TRP A 347 37.05 -43.30 25.61
CA TRP A 347 37.73 -42.03 25.86
C TRP A 347 36.76 -40.88 25.74
N GLY A 348 36.78 -39.93 26.72
CA GLY A 348 36.24 -38.59 26.54
C GLY A 348 37.10 -37.81 25.55
N ILE A 349 36.53 -37.00 24.70
CA ILE A 349 37.21 -36.30 23.61
C ILE A 349 36.73 -34.88 23.48
N LEU A 350 37.65 -33.94 23.27
CA LEU A 350 37.43 -32.60 22.75
C LEU A 350 38.46 -32.27 21.68
N VAL A 351 38.04 -31.48 20.70
CA VAL A 351 38.95 -30.87 19.75
C VAL A 351 39.33 -29.48 20.23
N ARG A 352 40.59 -29.14 20.20
CA ARG A 352 41.06 -27.79 20.62
C ARG A 352 41.98 -27.19 19.57
N LYS A 353 41.87 -25.87 19.43
CA LYS A 353 42.80 -25.03 18.69
C LYS A 353 43.89 -24.53 19.65
N TYR A 354 45.16 -24.62 19.31
CA TYR A 354 46.32 -24.12 20.05
C TYR A 354 46.55 -24.77 21.41
N MET A 355 46.39 -25.78 21.86
CA MET A 355 46.70 -26.37 23.20
C MET A 355 46.22 -25.51 24.38
N SER A 356 45.30 -24.54 24.12
CA SER A 356 44.73 -23.66 25.12
C SER A 356 43.28 -24.07 25.47
N TRP A 357 42.80 -23.58 26.64
CA TRP A 357 41.41 -23.72 27.05
C TRP A 357 40.59 -22.45 26.77
N ASP A 358 41.24 -21.36 26.42
CA ASP A 358 40.59 -20.06 26.22
C ASP A 358 39.96 -19.95 24.81
N ASN A 359 38.65 -20.06 24.72
CA ASN A 359 37.83 -19.91 23.49
C ASN A 359 38.27 -20.76 22.28
N SER A 360 38.89 -21.90 22.52
CA SER A 360 39.49 -22.76 21.49
C SER A 360 39.06 -24.22 21.57
N LYS A 361 38.08 -24.53 22.38
CA LYS A 361 37.50 -25.84 22.57
C LYS A 361 36.28 -26.06 21.67
N PHE A 362 36.20 -27.22 21.03
CA PHE A 362 35.10 -27.64 20.17
C PHE A 362 34.59 -29.02 20.61
N GLY A 363 33.28 -29.14 20.72
CA GLY A 363 32.58 -30.37 21.11
C GLY A 363 31.32 -30.59 20.29
N ALA A 364 30.51 -31.57 20.66
CA ALA A 364 29.28 -31.90 19.98
C ALA A 364 28.20 -30.80 20.18
N SER A 365 27.35 -30.59 19.15
CA SER A 365 26.17 -29.74 19.24
C SER A 365 24.98 -30.34 20.02
N GLY A 366 25.10 -31.63 20.38
CA GLY A 366 24.06 -32.42 21.09
C GLY A 366 24.64 -33.67 21.70
N ASN A 367 24.16 -34.84 21.32
CA ASN A 367 24.73 -36.12 21.81
C ASN A 367 26.19 -36.30 21.36
N GLY A 368 27.11 -36.34 22.33
CA GLY A 368 28.54 -36.41 22.10
C GLY A 368 29.08 -37.79 21.76
N THR A 369 28.27 -38.83 21.56
CA THR A 369 28.76 -40.16 21.19
C THR A 369 29.20 -40.22 19.73
N ILE A 370 30.48 -40.40 19.48
CA ILE A 370 31.05 -40.50 18.14
C ILE A 370 30.76 -41.88 17.58
N THR A 371 30.18 -41.96 16.38
CA THR A 371 29.93 -43.18 15.64
C THR A 371 30.99 -43.36 14.56
N GLU A 372 31.64 -44.54 14.49
CA GLU A 372 32.65 -44.85 13.49
C GLU A 372 32.10 -44.64 12.07
N GLY A 373 32.87 -43.94 11.22
CA GLY A 373 32.53 -43.63 9.83
C GLY A 373 31.49 -42.52 9.62
N GLN A 374 30.91 -41.96 10.68
CA GLN A 374 29.98 -40.83 10.56
C GLN A 374 30.66 -39.53 10.97
N ALA A 375 30.45 -38.49 10.18
CA ALA A 375 30.92 -37.14 10.50
C ALA A 375 30.05 -36.52 11.62
N MET A 376 30.70 -35.98 12.64
CA MET A 376 30.07 -35.24 13.72
C MET A 376 30.37 -33.75 13.61
N ASP A 377 29.37 -32.95 13.59
CA ASP A 377 29.51 -31.47 13.61
C ASP A 377 29.97 -31.00 14.99
N LEU A 378 31.03 -30.19 15.00
CA LEU A 378 31.60 -29.62 16.20
C LEU A 378 31.20 -28.15 16.37
N VAL A 379 30.80 -27.72 17.56
CA VAL A 379 30.50 -26.33 17.86
C VAL A 379 31.46 -25.77 18.91
N PRO A 380 31.78 -24.46 18.86
CA PRO A 380 32.54 -23.81 19.92
C PRO A 380 31.87 -24.02 21.28
N GLU A 381 32.67 -24.34 22.29
CA GLU A 381 32.22 -24.63 23.66
C GLU A 381 31.14 -25.74 23.74
N GLY A 382 31.06 -26.60 22.73
CA GLY A 382 30.14 -27.73 22.64
C GLY A 382 30.35 -28.79 23.75
N ALA A 383 29.38 -29.71 23.82
CA ALA A 383 29.40 -30.80 24.81
C ALA A 383 30.58 -31.74 24.62
N ASP A 384 31.04 -32.31 25.72
CA ASP A 384 32.09 -33.35 25.71
C ASP A 384 31.65 -34.52 24.84
N MET A 385 32.57 -34.99 24.02
CA MET A 385 32.35 -36.13 23.14
C MET A 385 32.95 -37.42 23.76
N SER A 386 32.52 -38.57 23.26
CA SER A 386 33.10 -39.87 23.65
C SER A 386 33.22 -40.80 22.45
N PHE A 387 34.30 -41.58 22.44
CA PHE A 387 34.52 -42.62 21.45
C PHE A 387 35.00 -43.88 22.14
N THR A 388 34.41 -45.01 21.77
CA THR A 388 34.85 -46.35 22.24
C THR A 388 35.45 -47.10 21.07
N GLY A 389 36.72 -47.55 21.23
CA GLY A 389 37.40 -48.26 20.18
C GLY A 389 38.34 -49.33 20.72
N ASN A 390 38.72 -50.29 19.84
CA ASN A 390 39.73 -51.26 20.10
C ASN A 390 40.50 -51.49 18.78
N GLY A 391 41.68 -50.88 18.68
CA GLY A 391 42.54 -50.92 17.49
C GLY A 391 42.99 -49.54 17.05
N ARG A 392 43.42 -49.48 15.78
CA ARG A 392 43.92 -48.23 15.19
C ARG A 392 42.84 -47.46 14.46
N TYR A 393 42.78 -46.17 14.75
CA TYR A 393 41.77 -45.25 14.19
C TYR A 393 42.41 -43.99 13.64
N LYS A 394 41.83 -43.51 12.54
CA LYS A 394 42.08 -42.21 11.94
C LYS A 394 40.99 -41.27 12.37
N PHE A 395 41.37 -40.17 13.00
CA PHE A 395 40.55 -39.02 13.28
C PHE A 395 40.81 -37.99 12.19
N GLU A 396 39.77 -37.58 11.47
CA GLU A 396 39.88 -36.58 10.42
C GLU A 396 39.03 -35.39 10.82
N LEU A 397 39.67 -34.22 10.86
CA LEU A 397 39.02 -32.95 11.14
C LEU A 397 38.94 -32.16 9.83
N SER A 398 37.74 -31.89 9.36
CA SER A 398 37.45 -31.15 8.13
C SER A 398 36.65 -29.90 8.40
N ASN A 399 36.46 -29.04 7.40
CA ASN A 399 35.79 -27.76 7.47
C ASN A 399 36.41 -26.78 8.51
N VAL A 400 37.73 -26.88 8.68
CA VAL A 400 38.49 -26.02 9.58
C VAL A 400 39.04 -24.84 8.81
N THR A 401 38.50 -23.67 8.98
CA THR A 401 39.04 -22.43 8.38
C THR A 401 40.19 -21.88 9.23
N THR A 402 41.27 -21.51 8.56
CA THR A 402 42.42 -20.84 9.19
C THR A 402 42.25 -19.32 9.28
N GLU A 403 41.31 -18.76 8.56
CA GLU A 403 41.04 -17.32 8.50
C GLU A 403 39.66 -16.95 9.08
N THR A 404 39.62 -15.90 9.87
CA THR A 404 38.34 -15.28 10.26
C THR A 404 37.78 -14.58 9.06
N LEU A 405 36.65 -15.07 8.56
CA LEU A 405 35.96 -14.47 7.42
C LEU A 405 34.71 -13.75 7.90
N TYR A 406 34.44 -12.61 7.34
CA TYR A 406 33.24 -11.83 7.57
C TYR A 406 32.44 -11.75 6.28
N TYR A 407 31.12 -11.71 6.40
CA TYR A 407 30.20 -11.43 5.31
C TYR A 407 29.29 -10.24 5.67
N MET A 408 28.83 -9.51 4.68
CA MET A 408 27.83 -8.47 4.89
C MET A 408 26.45 -9.11 5.07
N GLY A 409 25.74 -8.69 6.08
CA GLY A 409 24.37 -9.11 6.41
C GLY A 409 23.66 -7.96 7.08
N CYS A 410 23.20 -6.98 6.27
CA CYS A 410 22.69 -5.71 6.78
C CYS A 410 21.42 -5.90 7.63
N PHE A 411 20.55 -6.84 7.28
CA PHE A 411 19.32 -7.11 8.04
C PHE A 411 19.55 -8.04 9.23
N SER A 412 20.31 -9.09 9.04
CA SER A 412 20.60 -10.04 10.12
C SER A 412 21.75 -10.98 9.73
N ASP A 413 22.24 -11.78 10.70
CA ASP A 413 23.21 -12.85 10.46
C ASP A 413 22.62 -14.08 9.73
N TRP A 414 21.32 -14.08 9.45
CA TRP A 414 20.62 -15.12 8.69
C TRP A 414 20.47 -14.76 7.21
N MET A 415 20.78 -13.53 6.83
CA MET A 415 20.53 -12.94 5.52
C MET A 415 21.82 -12.35 4.95
N PRO A 416 22.73 -13.17 4.39
CA PRO A 416 23.95 -12.68 3.74
C PRO A 416 23.62 -11.90 2.47
N ASP A 417 24.18 -10.71 2.36
CA ASP A 417 23.94 -9.77 1.26
C ASP A 417 24.63 -10.24 -0.04
N LEU A 418 23.90 -10.11 -1.15
CA LEU A 418 24.34 -10.53 -2.48
C LEU A 418 25.18 -9.44 -3.17
N ASN A 419 26.25 -9.86 -3.82
CA ASN A 419 27.18 -9.01 -4.53
C ASN A 419 27.01 -9.15 -6.06
N TYR A 420 26.56 -8.09 -6.71
CA TYR A 420 26.37 -8.01 -8.16
C TYR A 420 27.55 -7.33 -8.89
N GLY A 421 28.66 -7.09 -8.20
CA GLY A 421 29.82 -6.41 -8.77
C GLY A 421 29.58 -4.91 -9.03
N ASP A 422 29.97 -4.41 -10.19
CA ASP A 422 29.69 -3.03 -10.58
C ASP A 422 28.24 -2.92 -11.09
N PRO A 423 27.39 -2.09 -10.48
CA PRO A 423 26.00 -1.89 -10.95
C PRO A 423 25.90 -1.52 -12.44
N ALA A 424 26.88 -0.85 -13.00
CA ALA A 424 26.90 -0.50 -14.43
C ALA A 424 27.06 -1.72 -15.35
N THR A 425 27.63 -2.82 -14.87
CA THR A 425 27.87 -4.05 -15.62
C THR A 425 27.27 -5.28 -14.95
N ALA A 426 26.32 -5.08 -14.03
CA ALA A 426 25.72 -6.16 -13.23
C ALA A 426 25.08 -7.27 -14.11
N ASP A 427 24.53 -6.92 -15.27
CA ASP A 427 23.94 -7.87 -16.23
C ASP A 427 24.92 -8.87 -16.84
N SER A 428 26.22 -8.73 -16.60
CA SER A 428 27.25 -9.72 -16.93
C SER A 428 27.82 -10.45 -15.69
N ASN A 429 27.38 -10.08 -14.49
CA ASN A 429 27.86 -10.67 -13.24
C ASN A 429 27.17 -12.02 -12.99
N PRO A 430 27.90 -13.07 -12.57
CA PRO A 430 27.34 -14.41 -12.32
C PRO A 430 26.18 -14.42 -11.35
N THR A 431 26.24 -13.68 -10.24
CA THR A 431 25.13 -13.55 -9.26
C THR A 431 23.86 -13.04 -9.92
N PHE A 432 23.97 -11.99 -10.73
CA PHE A 432 22.85 -11.43 -11.48
C PHE A 432 22.28 -12.44 -12.46
N LEU A 433 23.15 -13.12 -13.20
CA LEU A 433 22.73 -14.09 -14.23
C LEU A 433 22.00 -15.29 -13.64
N ASP A 434 22.45 -15.80 -12.48
CA ASP A 434 21.79 -16.91 -11.81
C ASP A 434 20.42 -16.51 -11.26
N LEU A 435 20.33 -15.34 -10.60
CA LEU A 435 19.04 -14.82 -10.16
C LEU A 435 18.10 -14.54 -11.33
N ALA A 436 18.60 -13.97 -12.43
CA ALA A 436 17.82 -13.75 -13.63
C ALA A 436 17.32 -15.07 -14.25
N ALA A 437 18.14 -16.10 -14.26
CA ALA A 437 17.73 -17.44 -14.73
C ALA A 437 16.62 -18.04 -13.84
N SER A 438 16.72 -17.83 -12.52
CA SER A 438 15.63 -18.20 -11.60
C SER A 438 14.35 -17.41 -11.89
N ALA A 439 14.44 -16.09 -12.10
CA ALA A 439 13.28 -15.27 -12.46
C ALA A 439 12.67 -15.72 -13.79
N ASP A 440 13.49 -16.07 -14.78
CA ASP A 440 13.04 -16.63 -16.04
C ASP A 440 12.22 -17.92 -15.86
N LYS A 441 12.66 -18.80 -14.95
CA LYS A 441 11.90 -20.01 -14.59
C LYS A 441 10.49 -19.66 -14.13
N TRP A 442 10.37 -18.72 -13.19
CA TRP A 442 9.07 -18.34 -12.64
C TRP A 442 8.18 -17.62 -13.66
N ILE A 443 8.74 -16.74 -14.49
CA ILE A 443 8.02 -16.11 -15.61
C ILE A 443 7.49 -17.19 -16.58
N ASN A 444 8.33 -18.15 -16.97
CA ASN A 444 7.92 -19.23 -17.87
C ASN A 444 6.92 -20.21 -17.23
N LEU A 445 6.88 -20.29 -15.89
CA LEU A 445 5.86 -21.04 -15.17
C LEU A 445 4.51 -20.34 -15.18
N GLY A 446 4.49 -19.01 -15.41
CA GLY A 446 3.28 -18.18 -15.51
C GLY A 446 3.17 -17.04 -14.48
N VAL A 447 4.26 -16.72 -13.77
CA VAL A 447 4.27 -15.54 -12.88
C VAL A 447 4.22 -14.28 -13.72
N ASP A 448 3.29 -13.36 -13.39
CA ASP A 448 3.00 -12.14 -14.16
C ASP A 448 3.80 -10.92 -13.72
N GLY A 449 4.52 -11.01 -12.64
CA GLY A 449 5.29 -9.90 -12.11
C GLY A 449 5.96 -10.20 -10.77
N PHE A 450 6.70 -9.20 -10.29
CA PHE A 450 7.42 -9.33 -9.04
C PHE A 450 7.18 -8.12 -8.12
N ARG A 451 7.11 -8.38 -6.82
CA ARG A 451 7.40 -7.38 -5.81
C ARG A 451 8.85 -7.54 -5.40
N LEU A 452 9.61 -6.48 -5.49
CA LEU A 452 11.04 -6.49 -5.15
C LEU A 452 11.25 -5.99 -3.73
N ASP A 453 11.82 -6.88 -2.90
CA ASP A 453 12.07 -6.63 -1.48
C ASP A 453 13.22 -5.65 -1.28
N ALA A 454 13.06 -4.72 -0.33
CA ALA A 454 14.12 -3.91 0.28
C ALA A 454 15.12 -3.27 -0.72
N VAL A 455 14.65 -2.76 -1.85
CA VAL A 455 15.50 -2.37 -2.99
C VAL A 455 16.50 -1.25 -2.67
N LYS A 456 16.24 -0.41 -1.68
CA LYS A 456 17.17 0.65 -1.29
C LYS A 456 18.45 0.14 -0.65
N HIS A 457 18.43 -1.09 -0.13
CA HIS A 457 19.55 -1.70 0.59
C HIS A 457 20.51 -2.47 -0.31
N ILE A 458 20.16 -2.75 -1.57
CA ILE A 458 20.96 -3.59 -2.49
C ILE A 458 22.37 -3.02 -2.67
N CYS A 459 22.51 -1.70 -2.89
CA CYS A 459 23.79 -1.03 -2.99
C CYS A 459 24.01 -0.17 -1.74
N GLY A 460 24.51 -0.80 -0.68
CA GLY A 460 24.73 -0.18 0.62
C GLY A 460 24.31 -1.09 1.75
N GLY A 461 23.99 -0.54 2.88
CA GLY A 461 23.51 -1.23 4.07
C GLY A 461 22.29 -0.53 4.66
N ILE A 462 22.01 -0.76 5.95
CA ILE A 462 20.92 -0.06 6.66
C ILE A 462 21.29 1.40 6.95
N ALA A 463 22.57 1.67 7.19
CA ALA A 463 23.05 2.98 7.63
C ALA A 463 23.35 3.96 6.49
N SER A 464 23.45 3.47 5.26
CA SER A 464 23.83 4.32 4.11
C SER A 464 23.49 3.64 2.79
N TYR A 465 22.74 4.31 1.92
CA TYR A 465 22.27 3.80 0.64
C TYR A 465 22.93 4.48 -0.55
N ASN A 466 23.05 3.77 -1.68
CA ASN A 466 23.40 4.38 -2.96
C ASN A 466 22.24 4.24 -3.94
N HIS A 467 21.26 5.13 -3.84
CA HIS A 467 20.05 5.12 -4.68
C HIS A 467 20.34 5.14 -6.19
N SER A 468 21.42 5.83 -6.61
CA SER A 468 21.80 5.88 -8.04
C SER A 468 22.25 4.51 -8.54
N SER A 469 23.06 3.79 -7.76
CA SER A 469 23.52 2.43 -8.06
C SER A 469 22.36 1.45 -8.01
N ASN A 470 21.46 1.57 -7.03
CA ASN A 470 20.23 0.77 -6.94
C ASN A 470 19.40 0.92 -8.21
N ARG A 471 19.12 2.15 -8.65
CA ARG A 471 18.35 2.39 -9.88
C ARG A 471 19.04 1.82 -11.13
N THR A 472 20.36 1.91 -11.20
CA THR A 472 21.14 1.34 -12.33
C THR A 472 20.99 -0.17 -12.42
N LEU A 473 21.13 -0.87 -11.29
CA LEU A 473 20.96 -2.32 -11.19
C LEU A 473 19.52 -2.74 -11.49
N LEU A 474 18.55 -2.08 -10.83
CA LEU A 474 17.13 -2.39 -10.98
C LEU A 474 16.61 -2.18 -12.41
N LYS A 475 17.16 -1.18 -13.13
CA LYS A 475 16.83 -0.99 -14.55
C LYS A 475 17.24 -2.20 -15.39
N LYS A 476 18.47 -2.71 -15.19
CA LYS A 476 18.95 -3.92 -15.88
C LYS A 476 18.12 -5.14 -15.52
N TRP A 477 17.76 -5.26 -14.25
CA TRP A 477 16.88 -6.32 -13.78
C TRP A 477 15.52 -6.29 -14.47
N TYR A 478 14.88 -5.13 -14.47
CA TYR A 478 13.59 -4.93 -15.15
C TYR A 478 13.67 -5.28 -16.64
N GLU A 479 14.67 -4.73 -17.34
CA GLU A 479 14.86 -4.95 -18.78
C GLU A 479 15.04 -6.44 -19.10
N ARG A 480 15.81 -7.16 -18.27
CA ARG A 480 16.04 -8.60 -18.42
C ARG A 480 14.76 -9.42 -18.24
N CYS A 481 14.05 -9.21 -17.13
CA CYS A 481 12.81 -9.93 -16.85
C CYS A 481 11.70 -9.59 -17.86
N ASN A 482 11.61 -8.30 -18.28
CA ASN A 482 10.62 -7.89 -19.27
C ASN A 482 10.89 -8.52 -20.65
N ALA A 483 12.14 -8.69 -21.01
CA ALA A 483 12.49 -9.40 -22.26
C ALA A 483 12.02 -10.87 -22.22
N THR A 484 12.22 -11.58 -21.11
CA THR A 484 11.71 -12.94 -20.93
C THR A 484 10.18 -13.00 -20.94
N TYR A 485 9.53 -12.06 -20.25
CA TYR A 485 8.06 -11.97 -20.22
C TYR A 485 7.46 -11.74 -21.61
N LYS A 486 8.08 -10.86 -22.42
CA LYS A 486 7.70 -10.67 -23.82
C LYS A 486 7.94 -11.91 -24.68
N ALA A 487 9.06 -12.59 -24.46
CA ALA A 487 9.39 -13.83 -25.18
C ALA A 487 8.41 -14.97 -24.85
N ALA A 488 7.84 -14.99 -23.65
CA ALA A 488 6.77 -15.89 -23.23
C ALA A 488 5.40 -15.58 -23.89
N GLY A 489 5.30 -14.53 -24.71
CA GLY A 489 4.12 -14.22 -25.53
C GLY A 489 3.21 -13.12 -24.97
N HIS A 490 3.60 -12.43 -23.90
CA HIS A 490 2.81 -11.34 -23.33
C HIS A 490 2.93 -10.06 -24.15
N SER A 491 1.79 -9.38 -24.38
CA SER A 491 1.74 -8.11 -25.11
C SER A 491 2.03 -6.90 -24.23
N ASP A 492 1.69 -6.96 -22.93
CA ASP A 492 1.94 -5.95 -21.92
C ASP A 492 3.36 -6.09 -21.33
N ASN A 493 3.82 -5.08 -20.62
CA ASN A 493 5.08 -5.15 -19.87
C ASN A 493 4.88 -5.92 -18.57
N ILE A 494 5.95 -6.61 -18.12
CA ILE A 494 5.95 -7.26 -16.81
C ILE A 494 5.71 -6.20 -15.72
N PHE A 495 4.86 -6.51 -14.75
CA PHE A 495 4.65 -5.65 -13.60
C PHE A 495 5.75 -5.86 -12.57
N MET A 496 6.41 -4.76 -12.15
CA MET A 496 7.35 -4.80 -11.02
C MET A 496 7.05 -3.65 -10.09
N VAL A 497 6.81 -3.96 -8.82
CA VAL A 497 6.65 -2.99 -7.75
C VAL A 497 7.80 -3.12 -6.75
N ALA A 498 8.50 -2.03 -6.48
CA ALA A 498 9.59 -2.00 -5.51
C ALA A 498 9.11 -1.58 -4.13
N GLU A 499 9.69 -2.22 -3.11
CA GLU A 499 9.66 -1.68 -1.76
C GLU A 499 10.83 -0.71 -1.59
N GLU A 500 10.57 0.55 -1.89
CA GLU A 500 11.45 1.67 -1.59
C GLU A 500 10.83 2.45 -0.42
N TRP A 501 11.22 2.10 0.81
CA TRP A 501 10.62 2.67 2.01
C TRP A 501 11.28 3.99 2.40
N ASP A 502 11.04 5.00 1.61
CA ASP A 502 11.40 6.39 1.86
C ASP A 502 10.21 7.30 1.49
N GLY A 503 10.32 8.60 1.73
CA GLY A 503 9.29 9.55 1.31
C GLY A 503 9.26 9.72 -0.21
N HIS A 504 8.15 10.22 -0.72
CA HIS A 504 7.82 10.41 -2.13
C HIS A 504 8.97 10.99 -2.98
N ASP A 505 9.74 11.97 -2.44
CA ASP A 505 10.81 12.62 -3.22
C ASP A 505 11.98 11.68 -3.56
N THR A 506 12.24 10.67 -2.76
CA THR A 506 13.22 9.61 -3.06
C THR A 506 12.57 8.52 -3.91
N GLU A 507 11.40 8.03 -3.49
CA GLU A 507 10.65 6.94 -4.11
C GLU A 507 10.40 7.21 -5.60
N LYS A 508 9.88 8.39 -5.97
CA LYS A 508 9.59 8.74 -7.37
C LYS A 508 10.78 8.60 -8.30
N THR A 509 12.02 8.65 -7.79
CA THR A 509 13.22 8.51 -8.63
C THR A 509 13.41 7.06 -9.13
N TYR A 510 12.86 6.06 -8.44
CA TYR A 510 12.96 4.66 -8.83
C TYR A 510 12.10 4.29 -10.05
N TYR A 511 11.14 5.14 -10.40
CA TYR A 511 10.39 5.00 -11.67
C TYR A 511 11.27 5.17 -12.93
N GLU A 512 12.48 5.72 -12.81
CA GLU A 512 13.47 5.70 -13.89
C GLU A 512 13.90 4.26 -14.25
N SER A 513 13.67 3.30 -13.36
CA SER A 513 14.12 1.91 -13.47
C SER A 513 12.96 0.91 -13.58
N LEU A 514 11.90 1.10 -12.84
CA LEU A 514 10.79 0.15 -12.67
C LEU A 514 9.45 0.77 -13.09
N THR A 515 8.44 -0.08 -13.28
CA THR A 515 7.09 0.38 -13.62
C THR A 515 6.32 0.90 -12.41
N SER A 516 6.69 0.49 -11.20
CA SER A 516 5.98 0.87 -9.98
C SER A 516 6.87 0.81 -8.74
N CYS A 517 6.53 1.66 -7.77
CA CYS A 517 6.97 1.59 -6.38
C CYS A 517 5.76 1.74 -5.45
N PHE A 518 5.89 1.26 -4.22
CA PHE A 518 4.89 1.54 -3.18
C PHE A 518 4.98 2.99 -2.75
N GLU A 519 3.88 3.74 -2.87
CA GLU A 519 3.77 5.12 -2.41
C GLU A 519 3.46 5.14 -0.90
N PHE A 520 4.50 5.18 -0.07
CA PHE A 520 4.38 5.12 1.39
C PHE A 520 3.72 6.36 1.99
N ASP A 521 3.81 7.53 1.33
CA ASP A 521 3.18 8.77 1.80
C ASP A 521 1.66 8.80 1.54
N TYR A 522 1.12 7.84 0.76
CA TYR A 522 -0.31 7.79 0.45
C TYR A 522 -1.19 7.63 1.69
N PHE A 523 -0.84 6.70 2.58
CA PHE A 523 -1.67 6.47 3.77
C PHE A 523 -1.66 7.66 4.73
N ASP A 524 -0.56 8.40 4.79
CA ASP A 524 -0.49 9.64 5.58
C ASP A 524 -1.44 10.72 5.03
N ALA A 525 -1.49 10.89 3.71
CA ALA A 525 -2.46 11.78 3.06
C ALA A 525 -3.91 11.34 3.33
N LEU A 526 -4.19 10.04 3.28
CA LEU A 526 -5.51 9.47 3.58
C LEU A 526 -5.88 9.67 5.07
N LYS A 527 -4.97 9.40 6.02
CA LYS A 527 -5.19 9.64 7.46
C LYS A 527 -5.47 11.10 7.76
N GLN A 528 -4.74 12.02 7.11
CA GLN A 528 -4.98 13.45 7.25
C GLN A 528 -6.39 13.83 6.78
N ALA A 529 -6.81 13.30 5.64
CA ALA A 529 -8.17 13.52 5.13
C ALA A 529 -9.23 12.97 6.09
N LEU A 530 -9.09 11.72 6.56
CA LEU A 530 -9.99 11.07 7.53
C LEU A 530 -9.98 11.73 8.92
N GLY A 531 -8.97 12.54 9.19
CA GLY A 531 -8.91 13.44 10.35
C GLY A 531 -9.75 14.71 10.21
N GLY A 532 -10.47 14.91 9.09
CA GLY A 532 -11.29 16.09 8.80
C GLY A 532 -10.55 17.21 8.07
N ASN A 533 -9.33 16.98 7.61
CA ASN A 533 -8.55 17.89 6.77
C ASN A 533 -8.34 17.28 5.37
N ALA A 534 -9.39 17.28 4.57
CA ALA A 534 -9.44 16.61 3.28
C ALA A 534 -9.14 17.52 2.08
N SER A 535 -9.01 18.83 2.29
CA SER A 535 -8.86 19.81 1.20
C SER A 535 -7.58 19.63 0.35
N GLY A 536 -6.51 19.07 0.95
CA GLY A 536 -5.25 18.79 0.27
C GLY A 536 -5.16 17.41 -0.39
N TYR A 537 -6.10 16.51 -0.13
CA TYR A 537 -6.01 15.11 -0.55
C TYR A 537 -5.85 14.95 -2.07
N VAL A 538 -6.74 15.59 -2.83
CA VAL A 538 -6.73 15.48 -4.31
C VAL A 538 -5.42 15.99 -4.91
N SER A 539 -4.95 17.16 -4.46
CA SER A 539 -3.69 17.74 -4.97
C SER A 539 -2.47 16.89 -4.62
N THR A 540 -2.46 16.27 -3.43
CA THR A 540 -1.37 15.38 -3.02
C THR A 540 -1.33 14.12 -3.89
N VAL A 541 -2.46 13.44 -4.07
CA VAL A 541 -2.54 12.23 -4.90
C VAL A 541 -2.23 12.53 -6.36
N THR A 542 -2.75 13.64 -6.91
CA THR A 542 -2.48 14.04 -8.29
C THR A 542 -0.98 14.31 -8.48
N ARG A 543 -0.33 14.97 -7.52
CA ARG A 543 1.13 15.19 -7.56
C ARG A 543 1.91 13.88 -7.59
N PHE A 544 1.56 12.89 -6.77
CA PHE A 544 2.21 11.58 -6.80
C PHE A 544 2.15 10.97 -8.22
N ILE A 545 0.97 10.93 -8.80
CA ILE A 545 0.76 10.33 -10.13
C ILE A 545 1.51 11.12 -11.23
N GLU A 546 1.48 12.44 -11.18
CA GLU A 546 2.16 13.30 -12.15
C GLU A 546 3.68 13.19 -12.06
N ASP A 547 4.24 13.19 -10.84
CA ASP A 547 5.68 13.03 -10.59
C ASP A 547 6.18 11.66 -11.10
N HIS A 548 5.43 10.57 -10.85
CA HIS A 548 5.76 9.24 -11.35
C HIS A 548 5.73 9.19 -12.88
N LYS A 549 4.67 9.71 -13.50
CA LYS A 549 4.56 9.77 -14.97
C LYS A 549 5.59 10.67 -15.63
N ALA A 550 6.07 11.70 -14.93
CA ALA A 550 7.16 12.53 -15.41
C ALA A 550 8.49 11.76 -15.47
N LYS A 551 8.67 10.72 -14.66
CA LYS A 551 9.84 9.85 -14.68
C LYS A 551 9.69 8.71 -15.71
N ARG A 552 8.49 8.20 -15.87
CA ARG A 552 8.20 7.07 -16.74
C ARG A 552 6.77 7.13 -17.27
N ALA A 553 6.58 7.13 -18.57
CA ALA A 553 5.26 7.32 -19.18
C ALA A 553 4.24 6.22 -18.83
N ASP A 554 4.69 4.96 -18.66
CA ASP A 554 3.89 3.81 -18.24
C ASP A 554 3.95 3.55 -16.72
N ALA A 555 4.30 4.57 -15.93
CA ALA A 555 4.33 4.50 -14.46
C ALA A 555 2.95 4.16 -13.89
N ILE A 556 2.93 3.28 -12.91
CA ILE A 556 1.75 2.86 -12.14
C ILE A 556 1.99 3.21 -10.68
N THR A 557 1.25 4.16 -10.15
CA THR A 557 1.31 4.52 -8.72
C THR A 557 0.65 3.42 -7.90
N SER A 558 1.42 2.70 -7.09
CA SER A 558 0.91 1.66 -6.18
C SER A 558 0.56 2.25 -4.84
N ILE A 559 -0.74 2.42 -4.59
CA ILE A 559 -1.29 2.96 -3.35
C ILE A 559 -1.69 1.84 -2.39
N PHE A 560 -1.49 2.04 -1.11
CA PHE A 560 -1.87 1.07 -0.07
C PHE A 560 -2.03 1.77 1.28
N MET A 561 -2.73 1.16 2.21
CA MET A 561 -2.79 1.68 3.58
C MET A 561 -1.64 1.13 4.41
N THR A 562 -1.55 -0.16 4.55
CA THR A 562 -0.48 -0.82 5.30
C THR A 562 -0.09 -2.16 4.65
N ASN A 563 1.02 -2.73 5.10
CA ASN A 563 1.49 -4.04 4.68
C ASN A 563 1.85 -4.91 5.90
N HIS A 564 2.48 -6.05 5.67
CA HIS A 564 2.86 -7.02 6.68
C HIS A 564 4.00 -6.57 7.62
N ASP A 565 4.63 -5.43 7.36
CA ASP A 565 5.73 -4.86 8.14
C ASP A 565 5.36 -3.58 8.91
N GLN A 566 4.11 -3.17 8.80
CA GLN A 566 3.57 -1.97 9.45
C GLN A 566 2.48 -2.32 10.45
N ASP A 567 2.13 -1.37 11.32
CA ASP A 567 0.92 -1.44 12.11
C ASP A 567 -0.29 -1.58 11.19
N ARG A 568 -1.27 -2.40 11.57
CA ARG A 568 -2.49 -2.62 10.79
C ARG A 568 -3.25 -1.29 10.56
N ALA A 569 -3.91 -1.16 9.40
CA ALA A 569 -4.67 0.03 9.05
C ALA A 569 -5.74 0.39 10.10
N ALA A 570 -6.47 -0.60 10.60
CA ALA A 570 -7.48 -0.39 11.65
C ALA A 570 -6.85 0.15 12.95
N GLU A 571 -5.64 -0.31 13.33
CA GLU A 571 -4.90 0.24 14.49
C GLU A 571 -4.58 1.71 14.27
N ALA A 572 -4.01 2.05 13.12
CA ALA A 572 -3.64 3.42 12.76
C ALA A 572 -4.86 4.37 12.63
N LEU A 573 -6.04 3.84 12.32
CA LEU A 573 -7.31 4.57 12.26
C LEU A 573 -8.05 4.60 13.60
N GLY A 574 -7.44 4.09 14.68
CA GLY A 574 -8.00 4.09 16.04
C GLY A 574 -9.13 3.10 16.23
N LYS A 575 -9.16 2.00 15.48
CA LYS A 575 -10.18 0.94 15.54
C LYS A 575 -11.59 1.50 15.31
N ASN A 576 -11.70 2.47 14.42
CA ASN A 576 -12.94 3.19 14.13
C ASN A 576 -13.57 2.65 12.86
N ALA A 577 -14.57 1.80 13.00
CA ALA A 577 -15.24 1.14 11.89
C ALA A 577 -15.80 2.10 10.81
N ALA A 578 -16.24 3.31 11.18
CA ALA A 578 -16.72 4.29 10.21
C ALA A 578 -15.56 4.85 9.36
N LYS A 579 -14.42 5.11 9.99
CA LYS A 579 -13.21 5.57 9.27
C LYS A 579 -12.61 4.47 8.41
N GLU A 580 -12.60 3.21 8.89
CA GLU A 580 -12.12 2.07 8.11
C GLU A 580 -12.94 1.86 6.84
N LYS A 581 -14.28 1.92 6.95
CA LYS A 581 -15.19 1.86 5.78
C LYS A 581 -14.96 3.02 4.82
N GLN A 582 -14.77 4.21 5.35
CA GLN A 582 -14.53 5.40 4.53
C GLN A 582 -13.14 5.35 3.87
N ALA A 583 -12.12 4.85 4.57
CA ALA A 583 -10.78 4.62 4.02
C ALA A 583 -10.84 3.68 2.81
N ALA A 584 -11.55 2.57 2.93
CA ALA A 584 -11.78 1.63 1.82
C ALA A 584 -12.46 2.31 0.63
N ALA A 585 -13.54 3.08 0.86
CA ALA A 585 -14.24 3.81 -0.18
C ALA A 585 -13.34 4.86 -0.87
N MET A 586 -12.54 5.61 -0.10
CA MET A 586 -11.60 6.59 -0.64
C MET A 586 -10.49 5.92 -1.46
N MET A 587 -9.83 4.88 -0.93
CA MET A 587 -8.77 4.17 -1.64
C MET A 587 -9.28 3.56 -2.96
N LEU A 588 -10.44 2.92 -2.95
CA LEU A 588 -11.00 2.26 -4.13
C LEU A 588 -11.61 3.22 -5.16
N THR A 589 -11.79 4.50 -4.84
CA THR A 589 -12.16 5.56 -5.79
C THR A 589 -10.98 6.44 -6.21
N THR A 590 -9.83 6.27 -5.61
CA THR A 590 -8.57 6.95 -5.96
C THR A 590 -7.91 6.25 -7.14
N PRO A 591 -7.35 6.99 -8.14
CA PRO A 591 -6.62 6.39 -9.24
C PRO A 591 -5.31 5.75 -8.77
N GLY A 592 -4.73 4.87 -9.61
CA GLY A 592 -3.54 4.10 -9.32
C GLY A 592 -3.87 2.62 -9.14
N LYS A 593 -2.94 1.87 -8.57
CA LYS A 593 -3.07 0.43 -8.29
C LYS A 593 -3.21 0.23 -6.78
N PRO A 594 -4.42 0.08 -6.26
CA PRO A 594 -4.60 -0.17 -4.82
C PRO A 594 -4.13 -1.58 -4.45
N PHE A 595 -3.44 -1.66 -3.31
CA PHE A 595 -3.07 -2.92 -2.67
C PHE A 595 -3.86 -3.05 -1.37
N VAL A 596 -4.56 -4.18 -1.23
CA VAL A 596 -5.33 -4.54 -0.04
C VAL A 596 -4.60 -5.65 0.69
N TYR A 597 -4.22 -5.43 1.94
CA TYR A 597 -3.51 -6.44 2.72
C TYR A 597 -4.48 -7.39 3.42
N GLN A 598 -4.22 -8.72 3.38
CA GLN A 598 -5.07 -9.76 4.00
C GLN A 598 -5.51 -9.39 5.41
N GLY A 599 -6.82 -9.48 5.67
CA GLY A 599 -7.44 -9.14 6.95
C GLY A 599 -7.72 -7.65 7.15
N GLU A 600 -7.26 -6.76 6.26
CA GLU A 600 -7.62 -5.34 6.27
C GLU A 600 -9.13 -5.17 6.07
N GLU A 601 -9.70 -5.94 5.13
CA GLU A 601 -11.13 -5.98 4.84
C GLU A 601 -11.99 -6.60 5.96
N LEU A 602 -11.34 -7.28 6.91
CA LEU A 602 -12.00 -7.83 8.11
C LEU A 602 -11.86 -6.91 9.34
N GLY A 603 -11.12 -5.81 9.22
CA GLY A 603 -10.84 -4.89 10.31
C GLY A 603 -9.81 -5.44 11.31
N TYR A 604 -8.87 -6.27 10.85
CA TYR A 604 -7.78 -6.74 11.71
C TYR A 604 -6.93 -5.57 12.18
N TYR A 605 -6.64 -5.52 13.48
CA TYR A 605 -5.79 -4.52 14.11
C TYR A 605 -4.59 -5.17 14.82
N GLY A 606 -3.56 -4.42 15.07
CA GLY A 606 -2.35 -4.86 15.75
C GLY A 606 -1.17 -3.96 15.44
N THR A 607 -0.16 -3.99 16.30
CA THR A 607 1.06 -3.20 16.15
C THR A 607 2.26 -4.08 15.86
N LYS A 608 3.13 -3.66 14.95
CA LYS A 608 4.38 -4.35 14.62
C LYS A 608 5.31 -4.45 15.82
N GLY A 609 5.34 -3.43 16.66
CA GLY A 609 6.11 -3.42 17.91
C GLY A 609 5.69 -4.49 18.91
N GLY A 610 4.49 -5.05 18.79
CA GLY A 610 4.01 -6.16 19.62
C GLY A 610 4.53 -7.53 19.17
N GLY A 611 4.92 -7.65 17.91
CA GLY A 611 5.39 -8.89 17.29
C GLY A 611 4.69 -9.17 15.96
N ASP A 612 5.27 -10.04 15.16
CA ASP A 612 4.75 -10.39 13.83
C ASP A 612 3.36 -11.06 13.89
N GLU A 613 3.06 -11.80 14.95
CA GLU A 613 1.77 -12.43 15.18
C GLU A 613 0.59 -11.45 15.20
N TYR A 614 0.81 -10.18 15.57
CA TYR A 614 -0.22 -9.14 15.63
C TYR A 614 -0.50 -8.50 14.27
N VAL A 615 0.49 -8.47 13.39
CA VAL A 615 0.35 -7.84 12.06
C VAL A 615 0.26 -8.85 10.92
N ARG A 616 0.69 -10.11 11.14
CA ARG A 616 0.66 -11.22 10.16
C ARG A 616 -0.34 -12.30 10.54
N THR A 617 -1.43 -11.91 11.20
CA THR A 617 -2.49 -12.78 11.70
C THR A 617 -3.12 -13.63 10.60
N PRO A 618 -3.34 -14.94 10.83
CA PRO A 618 -4.04 -15.82 9.89
C PRO A 618 -5.46 -15.37 9.58
N MET A 619 -5.93 -15.69 8.36
CA MET A 619 -7.30 -15.39 7.95
C MET A 619 -8.32 -16.31 8.63
N MET A 620 -9.34 -15.72 9.24
CA MET A 620 -10.49 -16.43 9.83
C MET A 620 -11.58 -16.63 8.78
N TRP A 621 -11.59 -17.77 8.10
CA TRP A 621 -12.48 -18.02 6.96
C TRP A 621 -13.92 -18.28 7.36
N ASN A 622 -14.12 -19.07 8.41
CA ASN A 622 -15.44 -19.46 8.88
C ASN A 622 -15.51 -19.39 10.40
N LYS A 623 -16.73 -19.46 10.94
CA LYS A 623 -16.99 -19.35 12.37
C LYS A 623 -16.38 -20.47 13.20
N SER A 624 -16.09 -21.62 12.59
CA SER A 624 -15.46 -22.76 13.28
C SER A 624 -13.94 -22.69 13.34
N GLY A 625 -13.31 -21.81 12.53
CA GLY A 625 -11.86 -21.72 12.37
C GLY A 625 -11.26 -22.91 11.62
N SER A 626 -12.04 -23.69 10.84
CA SER A 626 -11.48 -24.59 9.84
C SER A 626 -10.86 -23.77 8.71
N ASP A 627 -9.89 -24.30 7.99
CA ASP A 627 -9.09 -23.63 6.96
C ASP A 627 -8.24 -22.43 7.47
N CYS A 628 -8.23 -22.17 8.78
CA CYS A 628 -7.38 -21.16 9.39
C CYS A 628 -5.98 -21.74 9.66
N ALA A 629 -4.94 -21.07 9.19
CA ALA A 629 -3.55 -21.44 9.40
C ALA A 629 -3.12 -21.18 10.86
N LYS A 630 -3.41 -22.09 11.76
CA LYS A 630 -3.34 -21.90 13.24
C LYS A 630 -1.94 -21.80 13.82
N LYS A 631 -0.89 -22.13 13.06
CA LYS A 631 0.48 -22.01 13.57
C LYS A 631 0.97 -20.57 13.64
N GLY A 632 0.52 -19.70 12.71
CA GLY A 632 0.91 -18.31 12.71
C GLY A 632 2.45 -18.07 12.67
N PRO A 633 2.89 -16.81 12.66
CA PRO A 633 4.29 -16.45 12.75
C PRO A 633 4.98 -17.03 13.99
N ASN A 634 6.14 -17.68 13.81
CA ASN A 634 6.89 -18.27 14.92
C ASN A 634 6.06 -19.22 15.84
N ASN A 635 5.05 -19.89 15.27
CA ASN A 635 4.06 -20.71 16.00
C ASN A 635 3.23 -19.91 17.03
N LYS A 636 3.04 -18.62 16.80
CA LYS A 636 2.22 -17.73 17.63
C LYS A 636 1.07 -17.16 16.81
N VAL A 637 -0.06 -16.95 17.45
CA VAL A 637 -1.28 -16.42 16.85
C VAL A 637 -1.91 -15.39 17.76
N ASP A 638 -2.29 -14.24 17.21
CA ASP A 638 -3.16 -13.31 17.93
C ASP A 638 -4.60 -13.82 17.91
N ASN A 639 -5.00 -14.48 19.00
CA ASN A 639 -6.36 -15.04 19.13
C ASN A 639 -7.46 -13.95 19.22
N ALA A 640 -7.11 -12.69 19.48
CA ALA A 640 -8.09 -11.61 19.52
C ALA A 640 -8.76 -11.38 18.15
N MET A 641 -8.02 -11.65 17.06
CA MET A 641 -8.54 -11.55 15.69
C MET A 641 -9.20 -12.84 15.20
N LEU A 642 -8.97 -13.97 15.83
CA LEU A 642 -9.50 -15.27 15.39
C LEU A 642 -10.82 -15.62 16.07
N THR A 643 -11.81 -14.75 15.90
CA THR A 643 -13.14 -14.93 16.49
C THR A 643 -14.19 -15.21 15.41
N SER A 644 -15.25 -15.92 15.80
CA SER A 644 -16.36 -16.25 14.88
C SER A 644 -17.03 -15.00 14.28
N SER A 645 -17.07 -13.89 15.02
CA SER A 645 -17.67 -12.62 14.56
C SER A 645 -16.83 -11.87 13.54
N ILE A 646 -15.51 -12.07 13.55
CA ILE A 646 -14.58 -11.42 12.60
C ILE A 646 -14.42 -12.24 11.32
N SER A 647 -14.88 -13.50 11.29
CA SER A 647 -14.70 -14.40 10.15
C SER A 647 -15.32 -13.86 8.85
N VAL A 648 -14.73 -14.26 7.72
CA VAL A 648 -15.28 -13.99 6.38
C VAL A 648 -16.74 -14.42 6.28
N GLU A 649 -17.07 -15.62 6.80
CA GLU A 649 -18.45 -16.13 6.83
C GLU A 649 -19.41 -15.19 7.56
N ALA A 650 -19.01 -14.68 8.72
CA ALA A 650 -19.86 -13.79 9.51
C ALA A 650 -20.04 -12.44 8.82
N GLN A 651 -18.96 -11.87 8.31
CA GLN A 651 -19.00 -10.56 7.68
C GLN A 651 -19.69 -10.57 6.32
N LYS A 652 -19.61 -11.64 5.53
CA LYS A 652 -20.42 -11.79 4.31
C LYS A 652 -21.92 -11.77 4.60
N ALA A 653 -22.34 -12.28 5.75
CA ALA A 653 -23.75 -12.31 6.15
C ALA A 653 -24.27 -10.95 6.68
N ASP A 654 -23.40 -10.03 7.05
CA ASP A 654 -23.74 -8.68 7.52
C ASP A 654 -23.56 -7.66 6.40
N ALA A 655 -24.64 -7.18 5.80
CA ALA A 655 -24.64 -6.20 4.73
C ALA A 655 -23.90 -4.88 5.09
N ASN A 656 -23.76 -4.59 6.39
CA ASN A 656 -23.06 -3.39 6.90
C ASN A 656 -21.62 -3.67 7.33
N SER A 657 -21.09 -4.88 7.11
CA SER A 657 -19.72 -5.23 7.48
C SER A 657 -18.68 -4.43 6.68
N LEU A 658 -17.46 -4.37 7.19
CA LEU A 658 -16.34 -3.78 6.46
C LEU A 658 -16.02 -4.57 5.18
N LEU A 659 -16.09 -5.91 5.26
CA LEU A 659 -15.90 -6.79 4.11
C LEU A 659 -16.87 -6.46 2.96
N ASN A 660 -18.15 -6.28 3.27
CA ASN A 660 -19.15 -5.94 2.24
C ASN A 660 -18.94 -4.53 1.67
N VAL A 661 -18.35 -3.61 2.42
CA VAL A 661 -17.92 -2.31 1.88
C VAL A 661 -16.78 -2.52 0.87
N TYR A 662 -15.73 -3.27 1.21
CA TYR A 662 -14.64 -3.58 0.27
C TYR A 662 -15.16 -4.22 -1.02
N MET A 663 -16.01 -5.27 -0.90
CA MET A 663 -16.58 -5.95 -2.06
C MET A 663 -17.43 -5.02 -2.94
N THR A 664 -18.25 -4.15 -2.31
CA THR A 664 -19.12 -3.22 -3.02
C THR A 664 -18.29 -2.16 -3.77
N TRP A 665 -17.30 -1.56 -3.13
CA TRP A 665 -16.51 -0.49 -3.74
C TRP A 665 -15.48 -1.03 -4.75
N SER A 666 -14.93 -2.23 -4.54
CA SER A 666 -14.13 -2.91 -5.55
C SER A 666 -14.94 -3.26 -6.79
N ARG A 667 -16.17 -3.74 -6.60
CA ARG A 667 -17.10 -4.00 -7.71
C ARG A 667 -17.46 -2.72 -8.45
N LEU A 668 -17.71 -1.63 -7.73
CA LEU A 668 -17.96 -0.31 -8.32
C LEU A 668 -16.76 0.12 -9.17
N ARG A 669 -15.54 0.01 -8.64
CA ARG A 669 -14.29 0.31 -9.35
C ARG A 669 -14.15 -0.53 -10.63
N ASN A 670 -14.46 -1.82 -10.57
CA ASN A 670 -14.43 -2.71 -11.74
C ASN A 670 -15.53 -2.39 -12.76
N THR A 671 -16.68 -1.86 -12.34
CA THR A 671 -17.78 -1.51 -13.23
C THR A 671 -17.48 -0.25 -14.05
N TYR A 672 -16.79 0.72 -13.46
CA TYR A 672 -16.55 2.03 -14.09
C TYR A 672 -15.07 2.20 -14.45
N GLN A 673 -14.77 2.20 -15.76
CA GLN A 673 -13.43 2.43 -16.27
C GLN A 673 -12.83 3.76 -15.74
N ALA A 674 -13.68 4.77 -15.60
CA ALA A 674 -13.23 6.05 -15.05
C ALA A 674 -12.62 5.90 -13.65
N LEU A 675 -13.21 5.08 -12.74
CA LEU A 675 -12.62 4.83 -11.42
C LEU A 675 -11.34 3.99 -11.50
N ALA A 676 -11.26 3.05 -12.42
CA ALA A 676 -10.12 2.15 -12.55
C ALA A 676 -8.89 2.83 -13.19
N GLU A 677 -9.10 3.56 -14.30
CA GLU A 677 -8.05 4.03 -15.21
C GLU A 677 -8.15 5.53 -15.51
N GLY A 678 -9.16 6.21 -14.95
CA GLY A 678 -9.45 7.61 -15.29
C GLY A 678 -8.46 8.61 -14.72
N THR A 679 -8.53 9.80 -15.28
CA THR A 679 -7.80 10.97 -14.78
C THR A 679 -8.60 11.62 -13.65
N MET A 680 -7.93 11.90 -12.53
CA MET A 680 -8.46 12.60 -11.37
C MET A 680 -8.29 14.11 -11.53
N THR A 681 -9.36 14.86 -11.35
CA THR A 681 -9.30 16.34 -11.30
C THR A 681 -10.12 16.87 -10.14
N ASN A 682 -9.62 17.90 -9.45
CA ASN A 682 -10.30 18.44 -8.28
C ASN A 682 -11.66 19.05 -8.68
N ALA A 683 -12.74 18.68 -8.00
CA ALA A 683 -14.06 19.26 -8.18
C ALA A 683 -14.23 20.60 -7.42
N ASN A 684 -13.29 20.91 -6.51
CA ASN A 684 -13.25 22.16 -5.74
C ASN A 684 -14.54 22.47 -4.95
N LEU A 685 -15.25 21.45 -4.46
CA LEU A 685 -16.37 21.67 -3.56
C LEU A 685 -15.88 22.22 -2.21
N SER A 686 -16.64 23.14 -1.62
CA SER A 686 -16.22 23.84 -0.41
C SER A 686 -16.33 22.97 0.86
N GLY A 687 -15.38 23.13 1.78
CA GLY A 687 -15.36 22.50 3.09
C GLY A 687 -14.03 21.78 3.37
N SER A 688 -13.41 22.04 4.52
CA SER A 688 -12.12 21.45 4.89
C SER A 688 -12.17 19.94 5.04
N SER A 689 -13.34 19.38 5.38
CA SER A 689 -13.58 17.94 5.52
C SER A 689 -14.19 17.28 4.27
N ILE A 690 -14.29 18.04 3.18
CA ILE A 690 -14.81 17.53 1.91
C ILE A 690 -13.65 17.23 0.96
N ALA A 691 -13.51 15.96 0.57
CA ALA A 691 -12.69 15.57 -0.55
C ALA A 691 -13.59 15.33 -1.75
N SER A 692 -13.33 16.01 -2.87
CA SER A 692 -14.16 15.88 -4.06
C SER A 692 -13.35 15.95 -5.35
N TRP A 693 -13.65 15.06 -6.29
CA TRP A 693 -12.95 15.02 -7.57
C TRP A 693 -13.80 14.42 -8.68
N TYR A 694 -13.45 14.77 -9.90
CA TYR A 694 -13.95 14.07 -11.07
C TYR A 694 -13.00 12.95 -11.47
N MET A 695 -13.56 11.81 -11.88
CA MET A 695 -12.86 10.74 -12.58
C MET A 695 -13.35 10.68 -14.01
N THR A 696 -12.44 10.78 -14.98
CA THR A 696 -12.81 10.84 -16.40
C THR A 696 -12.01 9.82 -17.21
N ALA A 697 -12.71 8.98 -18.00
CA ALA A 697 -12.12 8.07 -18.96
C ALA A 697 -13.04 7.95 -20.20
N GLY A 698 -12.53 8.31 -21.37
CA GLY A 698 -13.35 8.36 -22.59
C GLY A 698 -14.57 9.26 -22.41
N SER A 699 -15.75 8.69 -22.60
CA SER A 699 -17.04 9.40 -22.40
C SER A 699 -17.58 9.29 -20.97
N GLN A 700 -16.96 8.50 -20.10
CA GLN A 700 -17.38 8.39 -18.71
C GLN A 700 -16.84 9.54 -17.87
N LYS A 701 -17.72 10.18 -17.13
CA LYS A 701 -17.38 11.18 -16.10
C LYS A 701 -18.13 10.86 -14.82
N LEU A 702 -17.40 10.77 -13.72
CA LEU A 702 -17.96 10.52 -12.39
C LEU A 702 -17.55 11.65 -11.47
N LEU A 703 -18.45 12.06 -10.59
CA LEU A 703 -18.16 12.96 -9.48
C LEU A 703 -18.13 12.17 -8.19
N VAL A 704 -16.98 12.16 -7.53
CA VAL A 704 -16.73 11.48 -6.26
C VAL A 704 -16.67 12.51 -5.15
N ILE A 705 -17.43 12.31 -4.07
CA ILE A 705 -17.48 13.23 -2.93
C ILE A 705 -17.44 12.45 -1.63
N HIS A 706 -16.55 12.84 -0.71
CA HIS A 706 -16.41 12.26 0.62
C HIS A 706 -16.54 13.35 1.69
N ASN A 707 -17.43 13.13 2.66
CA ASN A 707 -17.46 13.91 3.90
C ASN A 707 -16.69 13.14 4.98
N THR A 708 -15.51 13.60 5.34
CA THR A 708 -14.64 12.95 6.34
C THR A 708 -14.87 13.45 7.77
N ALA A 709 -15.83 14.36 7.98
CA ALA A 709 -16.20 14.80 9.31
C ALA A 709 -17.10 13.79 10.04
N SER A 710 -17.05 13.81 11.37
CA SER A 710 -17.99 13.09 12.24
C SER A 710 -19.38 13.74 12.36
N SER A 711 -19.66 14.76 11.54
CA SER A 711 -20.96 15.45 11.45
C SER A 711 -21.39 15.61 10.01
N ALA A 712 -22.67 15.76 9.78
CA ALA A 712 -23.19 16.04 8.45
C ALA A 712 -22.63 17.35 7.87
N LYS A 713 -22.44 17.39 6.55
CA LYS A 713 -21.94 18.54 5.81
C LYS A 713 -22.80 18.82 4.59
N ASP A 714 -23.06 20.10 4.38
CA ASP A 714 -23.73 20.60 3.20
C ASP A 714 -22.69 21.08 2.19
N VAL A 715 -22.87 20.71 0.93
CA VAL A 715 -22.08 21.20 -0.20
C VAL A 715 -23.00 21.59 -1.34
N THR A 716 -22.66 22.66 -2.05
CA THR A 716 -23.36 23.06 -3.27
C THR A 716 -22.73 22.37 -4.46
N VAL A 717 -23.51 21.58 -5.18
CA VAL A 717 -23.10 20.82 -6.38
C VAL A 717 -23.90 21.35 -7.57
N LYS A 718 -23.20 21.77 -8.62
CA LYS A 718 -23.83 22.30 -9.84
C LYS A 718 -24.00 21.24 -10.94
N ASP A 719 -23.34 20.10 -10.78
CA ASP A 719 -23.47 18.96 -11.69
C ASP A 719 -24.80 18.22 -11.45
N ASP A 720 -25.19 17.38 -12.41
CA ASP A 720 -26.37 16.53 -12.30
C ASP A 720 -26.17 15.46 -11.22
N MET A 721 -26.97 15.53 -10.17
CA MET A 721 -26.98 14.57 -9.06
C MET A 721 -28.11 13.53 -9.17
N SER A 722 -28.78 13.43 -10.31
CA SER A 722 -29.92 12.52 -10.49
C SER A 722 -29.54 11.04 -10.41
N ARG A 723 -28.26 10.70 -10.63
CA ARG A 723 -27.79 9.31 -10.71
C ARG A 723 -26.60 9.04 -9.80
N ALA A 724 -26.86 8.65 -8.57
CA ALA A 724 -25.84 8.10 -7.69
C ALA A 724 -25.57 6.61 -8.04
N VAL A 725 -24.30 6.26 -8.18
CA VAL A 725 -23.84 4.89 -8.51
C VAL A 725 -23.11 4.23 -7.35
N GLY A 726 -22.65 4.99 -6.36
CA GLY A 726 -22.04 4.52 -5.13
C GLY A 726 -22.47 5.37 -3.94
N LEU A 727 -22.73 4.73 -2.81
CA LEU A 727 -23.06 5.41 -1.55
C LEU A 727 -22.54 4.61 -0.37
N LEU A 728 -21.82 5.29 0.52
CA LEU A 728 -21.50 4.83 1.86
C LEU A 728 -22.10 5.84 2.84
N GLY A 729 -22.81 5.38 3.86
CA GLY A 729 -23.48 6.24 4.82
C GLY A 729 -24.80 6.83 4.27
N THR A 730 -25.03 8.11 4.47
CA THR A 730 -26.29 8.77 4.07
C THR A 730 -26.04 10.05 3.27
N ALA A 731 -26.92 10.33 2.32
CA ALA A 731 -26.92 11.57 1.57
C ALA A 731 -28.37 11.97 1.23
N THR A 732 -28.62 13.30 1.20
CA THR A 732 -29.88 13.87 0.72
C THR A 732 -29.59 15.05 -0.21
N ILE A 733 -30.45 15.26 -1.19
CA ILE A 733 -30.38 16.34 -2.15
C ILE A 733 -31.59 17.25 -1.96
N ASP A 734 -31.33 18.54 -1.90
CA ASP A 734 -32.34 19.60 -1.96
C ASP A 734 -31.88 20.61 -3.01
N HIS A 735 -32.40 20.51 -4.23
CA HIS A 735 -31.97 21.25 -5.42
C HIS A 735 -30.47 21.04 -5.73
N ASP A 736 -29.63 22.06 -5.62
CA ASP A 736 -28.19 21.99 -5.81
C ASP A 736 -27.41 21.74 -4.51
N LYS A 737 -28.11 21.57 -3.41
CA LYS A 737 -27.55 21.32 -2.09
C LYS A 737 -27.52 19.83 -1.80
N LEU A 738 -26.33 19.28 -1.68
CA LEU A 738 -26.09 17.92 -1.21
C LEU A 738 -25.72 17.93 0.27
N THR A 739 -26.49 17.24 1.10
CA THR A 739 -26.16 16.99 2.50
C THR A 739 -25.62 15.59 2.66
N LEU A 740 -24.33 15.46 3.02
CA LEU A 740 -23.66 14.19 3.30
C LEU A 740 -23.62 13.94 4.81
N GLY A 741 -24.09 12.78 5.26
CA GLY A 741 -24.00 12.35 6.65
C GLY A 741 -22.54 12.22 7.14
N PRO A 742 -22.33 11.92 8.44
CA PRO A 742 -20.99 11.70 8.98
C PRO A 742 -20.27 10.56 8.27
N ASN A 743 -18.99 10.72 7.96
CA ASN A 743 -18.15 9.70 7.29
C ASN A 743 -18.85 9.05 6.06
N SER A 744 -19.54 9.87 5.27
CA SER A 744 -20.30 9.41 4.11
C SER A 744 -19.59 9.70 2.80
N SER A 745 -19.79 8.84 1.83
CA SER A 745 -19.20 8.93 0.49
C SER A 745 -20.26 8.70 -0.57
N VAL A 746 -20.23 9.48 -1.65
CA VAL A 746 -21.15 9.31 -2.79
C VAL A 746 -20.38 9.43 -4.12
N VAL A 747 -20.83 8.68 -5.10
CA VAL A 747 -20.33 8.76 -6.48
C VAL A 747 -21.54 8.99 -7.39
N PHE A 748 -21.51 10.08 -8.14
CA PHE A 748 -22.50 10.38 -9.17
C PHE A 748 -21.94 10.10 -10.56
N LYS A 749 -22.77 9.55 -11.44
CA LYS A 749 -22.47 9.39 -12.86
C LYS A 749 -23.05 10.61 -13.59
N LEU A 750 -22.17 11.38 -14.25
CA LEU A 750 -22.49 12.62 -14.96
C LEU A 750 -22.73 12.38 -16.44
#